data_9f36aa0806601c49e77555394d460721
#
_entry.id   9f36aa0806601c49e77555394d460721
#
_cell.length_a   1.000
_cell.length_b   1.000
_cell.length_c   1.000
_cell.angle_alpha   90.00
_cell.angle_beta   90.00
_cell.angle_gamma   90.00
#
_symmetry.space_group_name_H-M   'P 1'
#
loop_
_entity.id
_entity.type
_entity.pdbx_description
1 polymer ?
#
loop_
_entity_poly.entity_id
_entity_poly.type
_entity_poly.pdbx_seq_one_letter_code
_entity_poly.pdbx_strand_id
1 'polypeptide(L)'
;MLSRTRFWLAACGCLAVLSALPVHAKETLPDSLREAVGKAERILVGVPEAAVDLGAGKPFLIVVERALRGTGARGSRARLLTSPEARQNTRLAEKTLYAFLLVKGPGGKGWALAEGGQIEVEKGRARWIEPGKAPFEFTTRQLEELIDADVQAAGFPKATRPKPEGRWLLVFSERGGDLPGWLLELDPSDDKAPVKLLDSTLQSSTLKSSTFDGSVLKLVFGVPGAEFQFEGRWQEGRLRGVLTSTVGAVAPAWLVPTEVETMENHRETKAGQGQEELKEALESSQPLPELLRFVRRHSTLPLALDAYQSLLPQAVTGIDSAEKLKTIIEAYEATAAGWGAPLQLRAQVEAVLNLAHSTQYSDLGLEVVGRTMANLTPQSPPGWRLVTQRSRGQLLLAVGKTDEGIACLKQVHDEFPLDAEAIWALAQDAQKNERLDESLELLGELVVLPGLEAGLLGITARRELAAGGKPPPQLVPSKLVEKTWKVLKKDPQELSGWLDDLYEKKVRSLGGEPVARAGNGNRVVLAELFTGAQCAPCVAADLSLGAVSGTFDRSQLVVLRWHQHTPAGDPLASPDTIQRFEQYGGSGTPSMYLNGRPVEAVGGSTLLVPDVVRRLKAQIQALLEGQTDYSIKLSAKVLDPRGLIQLEAEAQGAERFPPQVRLHLALAEKRIPMPARNGIRLHEMVVRLCPGEIAGLKPEGGKLKFSGGVDLKGQRQRVATYLDFIEKETMEMFDAKPIDMTRMVFVAWLQRNDTGEILQAAAVPLEGDLDAPGESDNK
;
A
#
# COMPACT_ATOMS: atom_id res chain seq x y z
N MET A 1 39.83 -44.05 13.52
CA MET A 1 40.34 -44.17 14.90
C MET A 1 39.82 -42.97 15.69
N LEU A 2 38.83 -43.29 16.52
CA LEU A 2 38.58 -42.77 17.86
C LEU A 2 38.76 -41.25 18.11
N SER A 3 37.73 -40.53 18.17
CA SER A 3 36.99 -39.93 19.29
C SER A 3 36.37 -38.57 18.90
N ARG A 4 35.12 -38.57 18.51
CA ARG A 4 34.21 -37.42 18.57
C ARG A 4 32.75 -37.88 18.61
N THR A 5 32.41 -38.66 19.61
CA THR A 5 31.06 -39.10 19.94
C THR A 5 30.90 -39.04 21.44
N ARG A 6 30.54 -37.87 21.96
CA ARG A 6 29.99 -37.68 23.33
C ARG A 6 29.75 -36.17 23.55
N PHE A 7 28.67 -35.61 22.94
CA PHE A 7 28.09 -34.33 23.37
C PHE A 7 26.66 -34.12 22.82
N TRP A 8 25.91 -35.23 22.65
CA TRP A 8 24.52 -35.11 22.12
C TRP A 8 23.53 -36.00 22.90
N LEU A 9 23.59 -36.02 24.23
CA LEU A 9 22.71 -36.83 25.09
C LEU A 9 22.35 -36.13 26.42
N ALA A 10 22.27 -34.79 26.44
CA ALA A 10 21.82 -34.03 27.63
C ALA A 10 20.68 -33.04 27.37
N ALA A 11 20.05 -33.02 26.18
CA ALA A 11 18.96 -32.12 25.86
C ALA A 11 17.57 -32.77 25.63
N CYS A 12 17.47 -34.11 25.72
CA CYS A 12 16.19 -34.83 25.52
C CYS A 12 15.57 -35.42 26.81
N GLY A 13 16.05 -35.04 28.00
CA GLY A 13 15.62 -35.61 29.24
C GLY A 13 14.62 -34.85 30.11
N CYS A 14 14.02 -33.75 29.63
CA CYS A 14 13.11 -32.93 30.45
C CYS A 14 11.65 -32.81 29.94
N LEU A 15 11.21 -33.70 29.07
CA LEU A 15 9.84 -33.63 28.51
C LEU A 15 8.95 -34.84 28.83
N ALA A 16 9.31 -35.71 29.72
CA ALA A 16 8.57 -36.95 30.00
C ALA A 16 8.30 -37.21 31.51
N VAL A 17 8.18 -36.15 32.33
CA VAL A 17 7.63 -36.28 33.69
C VAL A 17 6.69 -35.11 33.99
N LEU A 18 5.53 -35.11 33.32
CA LEU A 18 4.41 -34.22 33.64
C LEU A 18 3.07 -34.97 33.56
N SER A 19 3.05 -36.19 34.04
CA SER A 19 1.78 -36.88 34.33
C SER A 19 1.85 -37.49 35.72
N ALA A 20 1.19 -36.84 36.65
CA ALA A 20 0.88 -37.20 38.04
C ALA A 20 1.52 -36.27 39.07
N LEU A 21 1.01 -35.07 39.18
CA LEU A 21 1.00 -34.34 40.45
C LEU A 21 -0.49 -34.05 40.81
N PRO A 22 -0.86 -34.22 42.09
CA PRO A 22 -2.24 -34.03 42.52
C PRO A 22 -2.68 -32.58 42.24
N VAL A 23 -3.91 -32.42 41.78
CA VAL A 23 -4.61 -31.14 41.68
C VAL A 23 -4.70 -30.57 43.10
N HIS A 24 -3.68 -29.82 43.50
CA HIS A 24 -3.79 -28.96 44.68
C HIS A 24 -4.75 -27.80 44.28
N ALA A 25 -5.68 -27.55 45.16
CA ALA A 25 -6.61 -26.44 45.08
C ALA A 25 -5.84 -25.19 44.59
N LYS A 26 -6.40 -24.43 43.62
CA LYS A 26 -5.87 -23.13 43.18
C LYS A 26 -5.75 -22.25 44.41
N GLU A 27 -4.60 -22.21 45.05
CA GLU A 27 -4.33 -21.17 46.04
C GLU A 27 -4.40 -19.85 45.30
N THR A 28 -5.37 -19.01 45.72
CA THR A 28 -5.54 -17.68 45.15
C THR A 28 -4.31 -16.85 45.52
N LEU A 29 -3.68 -16.23 44.56
CA LEU A 29 -2.57 -15.30 44.79
C LEU A 29 -2.99 -14.19 45.74
N PRO A 30 -2.12 -13.76 46.70
CA PRO A 30 -2.42 -12.72 47.67
C PRO A 30 -2.88 -11.43 46.99
N ASP A 31 -3.89 -10.78 47.54
CA ASP A 31 -4.42 -9.49 47.04
C ASP A 31 -3.33 -8.41 47.07
N SER A 32 -2.45 -8.40 48.04
CA SER A 32 -1.28 -7.52 48.13
C SER A 32 -0.27 -7.73 46.96
N LEU A 33 -0.07 -8.95 46.49
CA LEU A 33 0.71 -9.22 45.30
C LEU A 33 0.01 -8.69 44.02
N ARG A 34 -1.30 -8.90 43.93
CA ARG A 34 -2.12 -8.37 42.81
C ARG A 34 -2.05 -6.85 42.77
N GLU A 35 -2.15 -6.20 43.92
CA GLU A 35 -2.06 -4.74 44.04
C GLU A 35 -0.65 -4.24 43.67
N ALA A 36 0.42 -4.91 44.12
CA ALA A 36 1.80 -4.56 43.77
C ALA A 36 2.08 -4.71 42.29
N VAL A 37 1.60 -5.79 41.65
CA VAL A 37 1.72 -6.00 40.19
C VAL A 37 0.91 -4.95 39.42
N GLY A 38 -0.29 -4.61 39.91
CA GLY A 38 -1.15 -3.59 39.29
C GLY A 38 -0.54 -2.18 39.33
N LYS A 39 0.17 -1.82 40.41
CA LYS A 39 0.88 -0.54 40.55
C LYS A 39 2.18 -0.44 39.78
N ALA A 40 2.78 -1.57 39.39
CA ALA A 40 4.06 -1.58 38.70
C ALA A 40 3.91 -1.12 37.25
N GLU A 41 4.56 -0.03 36.90
CA GLU A 41 4.64 0.46 35.53
C GLU A 41 5.62 -0.32 34.67
N ARG A 42 6.62 -0.98 35.29
CA ARG A 42 7.61 -1.82 34.65
C ARG A 42 7.93 -3.05 35.49
N ILE A 43 8.10 -4.21 34.86
CA ILE A 43 8.46 -5.46 35.53
C ILE A 43 9.64 -6.09 34.78
N LEU A 44 10.80 -6.16 35.43
CA LEU A 44 12.01 -6.72 34.87
C LEU A 44 12.40 -7.99 35.64
N VAL A 45 12.81 -9.03 34.94
CA VAL A 45 13.47 -10.19 35.50
C VAL A 45 14.97 -10.04 35.24
N GLY A 46 15.77 -10.11 36.29
CA GLY A 46 17.20 -9.89 36.16
C GLY A 46 17.97 -10.33 37.41
N VAL A 47 19.27 -10.26 37.33
CA VAL A 47 20.22 -10.64 38.37
C VAL A 47 20.95 -9.40 38.87
N PRO A 48 21.00 -9.12 40.19
CA PRO A 48 21.86 -8.08 40.73
C PRO A 48 23.33 -8.32 40.39
N GLU A 49 24.05 -7.26 39.98
CA GLU A 49 25.50 -7.35 39.69
C GLU A 49 26.35 -7.61 40.94
N ALA A 50 25.84 -7.25 42.09
CA ALA A 50 26.46 -7.51 43.41
C ALA A 50 25.38 -7.71 44.44
N ALA A 51 25.69 -8.32 45.55
CA ALA A 51 24.78 -8.39 46.70
C ALA A 51 24.39 -6.97 47.17
N VAL A 52 23.09 -6.71 47.29
CA VAL A 52 22.55 -5.38 47.59
C VAL A 52 21.71 -5.41 48.85
N ASP A 53 22.03 -4.58 49.81
CA ASP A 53 21.14 -4.28 50.94
C ASP A 53 20.15 -3.19 50.47
N LEU A 54 18.86 -3.50 50.43
CA LEU A 54 17.80 -2.60 50.03
C LEU A 54 17.54 -1.55 51.13
N GLY A 55 18.44 -0.52 51.22
CA GLY A 55 18.25 0.66 52.07
C GLY A 55 17.65 1.82 51.27
N ALA A 56 16.87 2.66 51.96
CA ALA A 56 16.11 3.75 51.32
C ALA A 56 16.94 4.62 50.35
N GLY A 57 16.49 4.75 49.11
CA GLY A 57 17.05 5.68 48.11
C GLY A 57 18.39 5.31 47.49
N LYS A 58 18.95 4.13 47.79
CA LYS A 58 20.25 3.71 47.21
C LYS A 58 20.07 3.13 45.80
N PRO A 59 20.91 3.52 44.83
CA PRO A 59 20.91 2.92 43.50
C PRO A 59 21.61 1.58 43.50
N PHE A 60 21.11 0.64 42.69
CA PHE A 60 21.77 -0.63 42.40
C PHE A 60 21.64 -1.01 40.92
N LEU A 61 22.47 -1.93 40.46
CA LEU A 61 22.50 -2.36 39.07
C LEU A 61 22.01 -3.83 38.98
N ILE A 62 21.23 -4.09 37.96
CA ILE A 62 20.82 -5.45 37.56
C ILE A 62 21.24 -5.71 36.13
N VAL A 63 21.56 -6.95 35.80
CA VAL A 63 21.62 -7.45 34.44
C VAL A 63 20.25 -7.99 34.10
N VAL A 64 19.60 -7.42 33.08
CA VAL A 64 18.26 -7.80 32.67
C VAL A 64 18.30 -9.13 31.93
N GLU A 65 17.51 -10.11 32.36
CA GLU A 65 17.30 -11.36 31.63
C GLU A 65 16.09 -11.26 30.70
N ARG A 66 15.02 -10.66 31.17
CA ARG A 66 13.81 -10.36 30.37
C ARG A 66 12.95 -9.28 31.01
N ALA A 67 12.13 -8.61 30.20
CA ALA A 67 11.06 -7.74 30.66
C ALA A 67 9.71 -8.50 30.63
N LEU A 68 8.94 -8.44 31.71
CA LEU A 68 7.58 -8.97 31.77
C LEU A 68 6.53 -7.87 31.56
N ARG A 69 6.89 -6.60 31.84
CA ARG A 69 6.11 -5.41 31.53
C ARG A 69 7.06 -4.26 31.27
N GLY A 70 6.80 -3.45 30.22
CA GLY A 70 7.67 -2.35 29.81
C GLY A 70 8.95 -2.83 29.11
N THR A 71 9.94 -1.96 29.00
CA THR A 71 11.15 -2.14 28.19
C THR A 71 12.34 -2.70 28.98
N GLY A 72 13.16 -3.56 28.35
CA GLY A 72 14.38 -4.11 28.93
C GLY A 72 15.03 -5.17 28.07
N ALA A 73 16.08 -4.80 27.30
CA ALA A 73 16.80 -5.75 26.46
C ALA A 73 17.60 -6.74 27.29
N ARG A 74 17.60 -8.02 26.90
CA ARG A 74 18.38 -9.07 27.53
C ARG A 74 19.87 -8.72 27.54
N GLY A 75 20.52 -8.88 28.69
CA GLY A 75 21.93 -8.55 28.88
C GLY A 75 22.20 -7.04 29.09
N SER A 76 21.18 -6.18 28.96
CA SER A 76 21.31 -4.76 29.30
C SER A 76 21.47 -4.56 30.82
N ARG A 77 22.12 -3.46 31.20
CA ARG A 77 22.22 -3.05 32.60
C ARG A 77 21.15 -2.02 32.93
N ALA A 78 20.32 -2.31 33.91
CA ALA A 78 19.34 -1.37 34.42
C ALA A 78 19.77 -0.82 35.78
N ARG A 79 19.80 0.50 35.94
CA ARG A 79 20.02 1.16 37.21
C ARG A 79 18.69 1.43 37.86
N LEU A 80 18.48 0.81 39.01
CA LEU A 80 17.28 0.90 39.82
C LEU A 80 17.56 1.67 41.10
N LEU A 81 16.54 2.29 41.67
CA LEU A 81 16.58 2.87 43.00
C LEU A 81 15.80 1.99 43.97
N THR A 82 16.26 1.89 45.21
CA THR A 82 15.45 1.29 46.26
C THR A 82 14.29 2.21 46.61
N SER A 83 13.15 1.66 47.03
CA SER A 83 12.02 2.48 47.47
C SER A 83 12.45 3.37 48.64
N PRO A 84 11.97 4.64 48.72
CA PRO A 84 12.16 5.49 49.89
C PRO A 84 11.58 4.87 51.19
N GLU A 85 10.62 3.97 51.05
CA GLU A 85 9.90 3.29 52.14
C GLU A 85 10.49 1.88 52.41
N ALA A 86 11.53 1.44 51.70
CA ALA A 86 12.13 0.12 51.89
C ALA A 86 12.70 -0.01 53.32
N ARG A 87 12.15 -0.95 54.10
CA ARG A 87 12.63 -1.25 55.43
C ARG A 87 14.00 -1.94 55.40
N GLN A 88 14.84 -1.65 56.35
CA GLN A 88 16.29 -1.89 56.44
C GLN A 88 16.77 -3.37 56.45
N ASN A 89 16.03 -4.37 56.12
CA ASN A 89 16.48 -5.77 56.29
C ASN A 89 16.31 -6.72 55.09
N THR A 90 16.08 -6.21 53.90
CA THR A 90 16.00 -7.06 52.72
C THR A 90 17.31 -7.00 51.91
N ARG A 91 17.98 -8.12 51.76
CA ARG A 91 19.22 -8.27 50.99
C ARG A 91 18.97 -9.06 49.71
N LEU A 92 19.31 -8.49 48.55
CA LEU A 92 19.34 -9.20 47.29
C LEU A 92 20.66 -9.97 47.19
N ALA A 93 20.60 -11.26 46.93
CA ALA A 93 21.78 -12.11 46.74
C ALA A 93 22.34 -11.96 45.34
N GLU A 94 23.64 -11.87 45.19
CA GLU A 94 24.34 -11.96 43.93
C GLU A 94 24.04 -13.30 43.23
N LYS A 95 23.88 -13.27 41.88
CA LYS A 95 23.58 -14.44 41.04
C LYS A 95 22.21 -15.08 41.25
N THR A 96 21.35 -14.49 42.07
CA THR A 96 19.97 -14.93 42.25
C THR A 96 19.05 -14.15 41.31
N LEU A 97 18.14 -14.84 40.63
CA LEU A 97 17.18 -14.23 39.70
C LEU A 97 16.01 -13.65 40.46
N TYR A 98 15.67 -12.41 40.18
CA TYR A 98 14.53 -11.70 40.75
C TYR A 98 13.63 -11.12 39.67
N ALA A 99 12.31 -11.08 39.93
CA ALA A 99 11.41 -10.19 39.21
C ALA A 99 11.25 -8.89 40.03
N PHE A 100 11.55 -7.76 39.41
CA PHE A 100 11.51 -6.43 40.00
C PHE A 100 10.27 -5.69 39.53
N LEU A 101 9.38 -5.37 40.46
CA LEU A 101 8.21 -4.52 40.24
C LEU A 101 8.62 -3.05 40.39
N LEU A 102 8.54 -2.27 39.31
CA LEU A 102 9.13 -0.93 39.25
C LEU A 102 8.07 0.14 39.06
N VAL A 103 8.23 1.25 39.75
CA VAL A 103 7.44 2.48 39.62
C VAL A 103 8.36 3.65 39.22
N LYS A 104 7.80 4.76 38.78
CA LYS A 104 8.59 5.97 38.54
C LYS A 104 9.28 6.44 39.82
N GLY A 105 10.56 6.76 39.71
CA GLY A 105 11.33 7.28 40.81
C GLY A 105 10.91 8.70 41.23
N PRO A 106 11.42 9.22 42.35
CA PRO A 106 11.11 10.55 42.87
C PRO A 106 11.29 11.64 41.79
N GLY A 107 10.29 12.50 41.64
CA GLY A 107 10.28 13.54 40.60
C GLY A 107 10.13 13.03 39.17
N GLY A 108 9.64 11.80 38.94
CA GLY A 108 9.44 11.19 37.64
C GLY A 108 10.74 10.78 36.93
N LYS A 109 11.88 10.82 37.59
CA LYS A 109 13.18 10.48 37.03
C LYS A 109 13.63 9.07 37.41
N GLY A 110 13.97 8.23 36.41
CA GLY A 110 14.45 6.87 36.64
C GLY A 110 13.36 5.91 37.13
N TRP A 111 13.79 4.72 37.60
CA TRP A 111 12.92 3.65 38.06
C TRP A 111 13.27 3.29 39.51
N ALA A 112 12.28 3.19 40.35
CA ALA A 112 12.42 2.75 41.73
C ALA A 112 11.66 1.43 41.95
N LEU A 113 12.18 0.59 42.84
CA LEU A 113 11.51 -0.61 43.28
C LEU A 113 10.23 -0.23 44.04
N ALA A 114 9.10 -0.82 43.69
CA ALA A 114 7.88 -0.70 44.47
C ALA A 114 8.06 -1.30 45.86
N GLU A 115 7.25 -0.91 46.84
CA GLU A 115 7.27 -1.51 48.19
C GLU A 115 7.01 -3.03 48.07
N GLY A 116 7.89 -3.87 48.62
CA GLY A 116 7.81 -5.33 48.43
C GLY A 116 7.95 -5.82 46.99
N GLY A 117 8.45 -4.96 46.08
CA GLY A 117 8.48 -5.21 44.64
C GLY A 117 9.58 -6.15 44.16
N GLN A 118 10.21 -6.93 45.00
CA GLN A 118 11.15 -7.97 44.64
C GLN A 118 10.53 -9.38 44.83
N ILE A 119 10.60 -10.18 43.78
CA ILE A 119 10.12 -11.56 43.77
C ILE A 119 11.29 -12.44 43.40
N GLU A 120 11.71 -13.31 44.30
CA GLU A 120 12.76 -14.27 44.03
C GLU A 120 12.25 -15.35 43.09
N VAL A 121 13.06 -15.70 42.08
CA VAL A 121 12.69 -16.66 41.05
C VAL A 121 13.76 -17.79 41.02
N GLU A 122 13.35 -19.00 41.31
CA GLU A 122 14.24 -20.18 41.23
C GLU A 122 13.52 -21.36 40.58
N LYS A 123 14.10 -21.92 39.52
CA LYS A 123 13.66 -23.18 38.88
C LYS A 123 12.15 -23.23 38.54
N GLY A 124 11.58 -22.11 38.07
CA GLY A 124 10.16 -22.04 37.71
C GLY A 124 9.21 -21.77 38.87
N ARG A 125 9.73 -21.53 40.08
CA ARG A 125 9.00 -21.03 41.24
C ARG A 125 9.31 -19.58 41.48
N ALA A 126 8.35 -18.85 41.99
CA ALA A 126 8.46 -17.46 42.42
C ALA A 126 8.15 -17.38 43.89
N ARG A 127 8.93 -16.62 44.66
CA ARG A 127 8.76 -16.42 46.09
C ARG A 127 8.61 -14.93 46.39
N TRP A 128 7.46 -14.54 46.84
CA TRP A 128 7.17 -13.18 47.24
C TRP A 128 7.10 -13.04 48.78
N ILE A 129 7.74 -12.01 49.26
CA ILE A 129 7.81 -11.75 50.69
C ILE A 129 7.12 -10.44 51.00
N GLU A 130 5.95 -10.51 51.56
CA GLU A 130 5.26 -9.34 52.11
C GLU A 130 5.88 -8.95 53.46
N PRO A 131 6.20 -7.66 53.70
CA PRO A 131 6.82 -7.23 54.93
C PRO A 131 6.01 -7.70 56.16
N GLY A 132 6.66 -8.50 57.05
CA GLY A 132 6.04 -9.00 58.26
C GLY A 132 5.18 -10.26 58.13
N LYS A 133 5.13 -10.90 56.96
CA LYS A 133 4.42 -12.14 56.71
C LYS A 133 5.38 -13.26 56.26
N ALA A 134 4.94 -14.52 56.35
CA ALA A 134 5.68 -15.66 55.79
C ALA A 134 5.75 -15.55 54.26
N PRO A 135 6.87 -16.03 53.65
CA PRO A 135 7.00 -16.04 52.19
C PRO A 135 5.86 -16.82 51.53
N PHE A 136 5.29 -16.26 50.45
CA PHE A 136 4.28 -16.93 49.64
C PHE A 136 4.97 -17.50 48.37
N GLU A 137 4.82 -18.78 48.13
CA GLU A 137 5.40 -19.46 46.98
C GLU A 137 4.35 -19.72 45.91
N PHE A 138 4.68 -19.44 44.67
CA PHE A 138 3.82 -19.65 43.49
C PHE A 138 4.72 -19.97 42.25
N THR A 139 4.12 -20.35 41.15
CA THR A 139 4.86 -20.61 39.92
C THR A 139 5.14 -19.32 39.16
N THR A 140 6.26 -19.26 38.42
CA THR A 140 6.52 -18.14 37.51
C THR A 140 5.42 -17.97 36.48
N ARG A 141 4.75 -19.08 36.09
CA ARG A 141 3.59 -19.05 35.20
C ARG A 141 2.41 -18.29 35.82
N GLN A 142 2.13 -18.50 37.11
CA GLN A 142 1.07 -17.74 37.79
C GLN A 142 1.37 -16.25 37.88
N LEU A 143 2.67 -15.87 38.01
CA LEU A 143 3.08 -14.46 37.93
C LEU A 143 2.84 -13.90 36.54
N GLU A 144 3.22 -14.61 35.51
CA GLU A 144 3.00 -14.21 34.12
C GLU A 144 1.48 -14.08 33.82
N GLU A 145 0.68 -15.06 34.22
CA GLU A 145 -0.79 -15.00 34.07
C GLU A 145 -1.40 -13.81 34.84
N LEU A 146 -0.90 -13.45 36.01
CA LEU A 146 -1.33 -12.27 36.75
C LEU A 146 -0.99 -10.96 36.02
N ILE A 147 0.24 -10.87 35.52
CA ILE A 147 0.71 -9.70 34.74
C ILE A 147 -0.13 -9.57 33.45
N ASP A 148 -0.35 -10.67 32.76
CA ASP A 148 -1.13 -10.68 31.51
C ASP A 148 -2.60 -10.31 31.76
N ALA A 149 -3.20 -10.79 32.85
CA ALA A 149 -4.55 -10.40 33.23
C ALA A 149 -4.67 -8.90 33.57
N ASP A 150 -3.68 -8.33 34.25
CA ASP A 150 -3.63 -6.90 34.56
C ASP A 150 -3.42 -6.04 33.33
N VAL A 151 -2.51 -6.45 32.41
CA VAL A 151 -2.31 -5.78 31.13
C VAL A 151 -3.57 -5.81 30.26
N GLN A 152 -4.27 -6.95 30.21
CA GLN A 152 -5.54 -7.05 29.50
C GLN A 152 -6.63 -6.18 30.13
N ALA A 153 -6.68 -6.07 31.45
CA ALA A 153 -7.62 -5.20 32.16
C ALA A 153 -7.32 -3.71 31.93
N ALA A 154 -6.03 -3.34 31.79
CA ALA A 154 -5.59 -1.97 31.52
C ALA A 154 -5.74 -1.55 30.05
N GLY A 155 -6.00 -2.50 29.13
CA GLY A 155 -5.91 -2.35 27.68
C GLY A 155 -6.74 -1.23 27.04
N PHE A 156 -7.90 -0.87 27.64
CA PHE A 156 -8.69 0.31 27.25
C PHE A 156 -9.31 0.92 28.51
N PRO A 157 -9.38 2.25 28.61
CA PRO A 157 -10.05 2.88 29.74
C PRO A 157 -11.51 2.40 29.79
N LYS A 158 -11.94 1.85 30.92
CA LYS A 158 -13.37 1.56 31.16
C LYS A 158 -14.13 2.87 31.09
N ALA A 159 -15.19 2.94 30.29
CA ALA A 159 -16.07 4.09 30.34
C ALA A 159 -16.70 4.16 31.72
N THR A 160 -16.63 5.31 32.35
CA THR A 160 -17.30 5.56 33.65
C THR A 160 -18.82 5.64 33.53
N ARG A 161 -19.34 5.64 32.29
CA ARG A 161 -20.75 5.80 31.95
C ARG A 161 -21.39 4.44 31.64
N PRO A 162 -22.54 4.11 32.23
CA PRO A 162 -23.23 2.83 31.99
C PRO A 162 -23.81 2.71 30.58
N LYS A 163 -23.98 3.84 29.86
CA LYS A 163 -24.43 3.94 28.47
C LYS A 163 -23.50 4.85 27.68
N PRO A 164 -23.41 4.70 26.38
CA PRO A 164 -22.57 5.56 25.52
C PRO A 164 -23.25 6.93 25.28
N GLU A 165 -23.38 7.75 26.33
CA GLU A 165 -23.97 9.10 26.27
C GLU A 165 -22.91 10.19 26.32
N GLY A 166 -23.18 11.35 25.67
CA GLY A 166 -22.35 12.54 25.65
C GLY A 166 -21.26 12.49 24.60
N ARG A 167 -20.13 13.19 24.81
CA ARG A 167 -19.07 13.35 23.80
C ARG A 167 -18.12 12.18 23.78
N TRP A 168 -17.81 11.73 22.58
CA TRP A 168 -16.92 10.59 22.29
C TRP A 168 -16.00 10.89 21.13
N LEU A 169 -14.77 10.41 21.20
CA LEU A 169 -13.80 10.44 20.16
C LEU A 169 -13.71 9.07 19.51
N LEU A 170 -14.04 8.97 18.21
CA LEU A 170 -13.80 7.76 17.44
C LEU A 170 -12.34 7.76 16.99
N VAL A 171 -11.60 6.80 17.51
CA VAL A 171 -10.18 6.57 17.25
C VAL A 171 -10.04 5.29 16.45
N PHE A 172 -9.12 5.25 15.49
CA PHE A 172 -8.74 4.04 14.78
C PHE A 172 -7.23 3.89 14.77
N SER A 173 -6.76 2.65 14.67
CA SER A 173 -5.32 2.36 14.65
C SER A 173 -4.86 1.97 13.26
N GLU A 174 -3.79 2.60 12.81
CA GLU A 174 -3.11 2.29 11.57
C GLU A 174 -1.60 2.28 11.78
N ARG A 175 -0.94 1.17 11.40
CA ARG A 175 0.52 0.99 11.48
C ARG A 175 1.12 1.34 12.85
N GLY A 176 0.46 0.89 13.91
CA GLY A 176 0.92 1.10 15.28
C GLY A 176 0.66 2.48 15.87
N GLY A 177 -0.03 3.35 15.14
CA GLY A 177 -0.42 4.68 15.61
C GLY A 177 -1.93 4.82 15.77
N ASP A 178 -2.35 5.48 16.85
CA ASP A 178 -3.76 5.78 17.13
C ASP A 178 -4.12 7.15 16.56
N LEU A 179 -5.07 7.16 15.62
CA LEU A 179 -5.52 8.33 14.88
C LEU A 179 -6.93 8.72 15.33
N PRO A 180 -7.11 9.87 15.96
CA PRO A 180 -8.44 10.43 16.22
C PRO A 180 -9.08 10.86 14.89
N GLY A 181 -10.24 10.30 14.55
CA GLY A 181 -10.92 10.60 13.28
C GLY A 181 -12.09 11.56 13.41
N TRP A 182 -13.02 11.29 14.36
CA TRP A 182 -14.27 12.01 14.49
C TRP A 182 -14.64 12.27 15.93
N LEU A 183 -15.09 13.49 16.21
CA LEU A 183 -15.68 13.89 17.48
C LEU A 183 -17.21 13.79 17.37
N LEU A 184 -17.82 13.01 18.24
CA LEU A 184 -19.22 12.63 18.20
C LEU A 184 -19.93 12.99 19.49
N GLU A 185 -21.20 13.32 19.40
CA GLU A 185 -22.12 13.38 20.54
C GLU A 185 -23.12 12.23 20.41
N LEU A 186 -23.21 11.38 21.43
CA LEU A 186 -24.10 10.23 21.46
C LEU A 186 -25.26 10.51 22.42
N ASP A 187 -26.48 10.35 21.93
CA ASP A 187 -27.72 10.36 22.71
C ASP A 187 -28.58 9.13 22.37
N PRO A 188 -28.36 8.00 23.03
CA PRO A 188 -29.12 6.77 22.78
C PRO A 188 -30.63 6.87 23.06
N SER A 189 -31.11 7.98 23.66
CA SER A 189 -32.52 8.24 23.88
C SER A 189 -33.23 8.87 22.68
N ASP A 190 -32.47 9.39 21.72
CA ASP A 190 -32.97 9.90 20.43
C ASP A 190 -33.02 8.80 19.39
N ASP A 191 -34.16 8.16 19.21
CA ASP A 191 -34.36 7.09 18.21
C ASP A 191 -34.14 7.55 16.74
N LYS A 192 -34.19 8.86 16.45
CA LYS A 192 -34.07 9.41 15.12
C LYS A 192 -32.64 9.80 14.76
N ALA A 193 -31.89 10.29 15.75
CA ALA A 193 -30.53 10.77 15.56
C ALA A 193 -29.64 10.42 16.77
N PRO A 194 -29.37 9.13 17.02
CA PRO A 194 -28.62 8.69 18.21
C PRO A 194 -27.18 9.20 18.24
N VAL A 195 -26.69 9.74 17.14
CA VAL A 195 -25.32 10.28 17.02
C VAL A 195 -25.31 11.56 16.18
N LYS A 196 -24.57 12.53 16.68
CA LYS A 196 -24.29 13.78 15.97
C LYS A 196 -22.79 13.93 15.77
N LEU A 197 -22.37 14.29 14.55
CA LEU A 197 -20.99 14.66 14.26
C LEU A 197 -20.75 16.11 14.73
N LEU A 198 -19.77 16.30 15.61
CA LEU A 198 -19.39 17.62 16.11
C LEU A 198 -18.21 18.19 15.32
N ASP A 199 -17.16 17.38 15.08
CA ASP A 199 -15.95 17.79 14.35
C ASP A 199 -15.19 16.58 13.82
N SER A 200 -14.20 16.79 12.93
CA SER A 200 -13.40 15.73 12.32
C SER A 200 -11.99 16.21 11.95
N THR A 201 -11.01 15.31 12.05
CA THR A 201 -9.67 15.53 11.48
C THR A 201 -9.66 15.37 9.95
N LEU A 202 -10.63 14.63 9.38
CA LEU A 202 -10.80 14.43 7.95
C LEU A 202 -11.63 15.58 7.36
N GLN A 203 -11.03 16.31 6.42
CA GLN A 203 -11.67 17.50 5.82
C GLN A 203 -13.00 17.16 5.15
N SER A 204 -13.97 18.05 5.29
CA SER A 204 -15.31 17.94 4.67
C SER A 204 -16.05 16.64 5.04
N SER A 205 -15.81 16.10 6.23
CA SER A 205 -16.49 14.89 6.71
C SER A 205 -17.96 15.18 7.05
N THR A 206 -18.85 14.28 6.68
CA THR A 206 -20.29 14.34 6.98
C THR A 206 -20.76 13.00 7.55
N LEU A 207 -21.63 13.00 8.57
CA LEU A 207 -22.31 11.79 9.03
C LEU A 207 -23.53 11.53 8.14
N LYS A 208 -23.51 10.45 7.38
CA LYS A 208 -24.59 10.06 6.45
C LYS A 208 -25.70 9.27 7.14
N SER A 209 -25.33 8.38 8.04
CA SER A 209 -26.27 7.61 8.85
C SER A 209 -25.67 7.16 10.16
N SER A 210 -26.54 6.95 11.16
CA SER A 210 -26.19 6.37 12.46
C SER A 210 -27.33 5.49 12.95
N THR A 211 -27.00 4.34 13.57
CA THR A 211 -27.95 3.46 14.22
C THR A 211 -27.32 2.88 15.48
N PHE A 212 -28.10 2.76 16.55
CA PHE A 212 -27.69 2.11 17.78
C PHE A 212 -28.84 1.24 18.32
N ASP A 213 -28.64 -0.07 18.44
CA ASP A 213 -29.64 -1.04 18.90
C ASP A 213 -29.52 -1.37 20.41
N GLY A 214 -28.72 -0.58 21.15
CA GLY A 214 -28.41 -0.82 22.57
C GLY A 214 -27.13 -1.65 22.74
N SER A 215 -26.66 -2.36 21.75
CA SER A 215 -25.44 -3.17 21.77
C SER A 215 -24.48 -2.87 20.64
N VAL A 216 -24.99 -2.60 19.45
CA VAL A 216 -24.21 -2.34 18.23
C VAL A 216 -24.45 -0.91 17.74
N LEU A 217 -23.35 -0.18 17.57
CA LEU A 217 -23.35 1.15 16.95
C LEU A 217 -22.81 1.04 15.52
N LYS A 218 -23.58 1.52 14.54
CA LYS A 218 -23.17 1.64 13.14
C LYS A 218 -23.19 3.10 12.73
N LEU A 219 -22.09 3.55 12.11
CA LEU A 219 -21.92 4.91 11.61
C LEU A 219 -21.42 4.87 10.18
N VAL A 220 -21.93 5.77 9.34
CA VAL A 220 -21.45 5.95 7.97
C VAL A 220 -21.04 7.41 7.77
N PHE A 221 -19.77 7.62 7.46
CA PHE A 221 -19.20 8.95 7.19
C PHE A 221 -18.89 9.10 5.71
N GLY A 222 -19.27 10.24 5.12
CA GLY A 222 -18.82 10.66 3.80
C GLY A 222 -17.65 11.61 3.91
N VAL A 223 -16.61 11.37 3.12
CA VAL A 223 -15.48 12.29 2.88
C VAL A 223 -15.28 12.42 1.37
N PRO A 224 -14.59 13.45 0.86
CA PRO A 224 -14.31 13.55 -0.56
C PRO A 224 -13.61 12.29 -1.10
N GLY A 225 -14.24 11.59 -2.06
CA GLY A 225 -13.70 10.40 -2.70
C GLY A 225 -13.86 9.08 -1.96
N ALA A 226 -14.41 9.06 -0.72
CA ALA A 226 -14.60 7.82 0.03
C ALA A 226 -15.77 7.87 1.03
N GLU A 227 -16.21 6.69 1.43
CA GLU A 227 -17.09 6.51 2.59
C GLU A 227 -16.37 5.64 3.62
N PHE A 228 -16.56 5.97 4.90
CA PHE A 228 -16.10 5.19 6.04
C PHE A 228 -17.28 4.64 6.79
N GLN A 229 -17.21 3.37 7.18
CA GLN A 229 -18.24 2.71 7.96
C GLN A 229 -17.61 2.17 9.23
N PHE A 230 -18.15 2.57 10.37
CA PHE A 230 -17.79 2.03 11.67
C PHE A 230 -18.90 1.09 12.15
N GLU A 231 -18.51 -0.11 12.59
CA GLU A 231 -19.39 -1.02 13.30
C GLU A 231 -18.72 -1.43 14.61
N GLY A 232 -19.28 -1.01 15.72
CA GLY A 232 -18.73 -1.28 17.05
C GLY A 232 -19.76 -1.86 18.02
N ARG A 233 -19.27 -2.67 18.98
CA ARG A 233 -20.10 -3.29 20.01
C ARG A 233 -19.83 -2.69 21.38
N TRP A 234 -20.92 -2.42 22.10
CA TRP A 234 -20.88 -1.98 23.48
C TRP A 234 -20.78 -3.18 24.42
N GLN A 235 -19.62 -3.35 25.04
CA GLN A 235 -19.35 -4.44 25.98
C GLN A 235 -18.51 -3.91 27.15
N GLU A 236 -18.93 -4.20 28.38
CA GLU A 236 -18.21 -3.86 29.60
C GLU A 236 -17.83 -2.37 29.72
N GLY A 237 -18.71 -1.47 29.28
CA GLY A 237 -18.45 -0.03 29.29
C GLY A 237 -17.46 0.44 28.22
N ARG A 238 -17.25 -0.35 27.15
CA ARG A 238 -16.38 -0.03 26.03
C ARG A 238 -17.13 -0.18 24.72
N LEU A 239 -16.85 0.70 23.78
CA LEU A 239 -17.35 0.61 22.41
C LEU A 239 -16.16 0.41 21.47
N ARG A 240 -16.00 -0.80 20.97
CA ARG A 240 -14.92 -1.16 20.04
C ARG A 240 -15.46 -1.95 18.87
N GLY A 241 -14.77 -1.85 17.73
CA GLY A 241 -15.19 -2.51 16.51
C GLY A 241 -14.22 -2.28 15.37
N VAL A 242 -14.75 -2.21 14.17
CA VAL A 242 -13.98 -2.07 12.93
C VAL A 242 -14.43 -0.84 12.17
N LEU A 243 -13.46 -0.13 11.61
CA LEU A 243 -13.66 0.91 10.62
C LEU A 243 -13.28 0.33 9.25
N THR A 244 -14.20 0.42 8.29
CA THR A 244 -13.98 0.03 6.88
C THR A 244 -14.19 1.22 5.98
N SER A 245 -13.59 1.20 4.78
CA SER A 245 -13.82 2.25 3.78
C SER A 245 -14.11 1.67 2.41
N THR A 246 -14.79 2.44 1.56
CA THR A 246 -15.06 2.09 0.15
C THR A 246 -13.78 1.98 -0.68
N VAL A 247 -12.67 2.53 -0.22
CA VAL A 247 -11.34 2.39 -0.85
C VAL A 247 -10.53 1.20 -0.32
N GLY A 248 -11.16 0.33 0.48
CA GLY A 248 -10.58 -0.94 0.93
C GLY A 248 -9.78 -0.88 2.24
N ALA A 249 -9.76 0.26 2.95
CA ALA A 249 -9.15 0.31 4.27
C ALA A 249 -10.00 -0.47 5.29
N VAL A 250 -9.33 -1.23 6.17
CA VAL A 250 -9.93 -1.96 7.29
C VAL A 250 -9.04 -1.81 8.50
N ALA A 251 -9.54 -1.19 9.57
CA ALA A 251 -8.78 -0.87 10.76
C ALA A 251 -9.57 -1.15 12.05
N PRO A 252 -8.91 -1.58 13.14
CA PRO A 252 -9.56 -1.61 14.44
C PRO A 252 -9.86 -0.18 14.88
N ALA A 253 -11.06 0.01 15.44
CA ALA A 253 -11.51 1.32 15.87
C ALA A 253 -12.33 1.23 17.17
N TRP A 254 -12.29 2.30 17.98
CA TRP A 254 -12.99 2.35 19.25
C TRP A 254 -13.40 3.78 19.60
N LEU A 255 -14.36 3.90 20.50
CA LEU A 255 -14.76 5.19 21.04
C LEU A 255 -14.20 5.40 22.44
N VAL A 256 -13.69 6.62 22.66
CA VAL A 256 -13.17 7.09 23.96
C VAL A 256 -14.04 8.25 24.42
N PRO A 257 -14.59 8.22 25.67
CA PRO A 257 -15.29 9.38 26.22
C PRO A 257 -14.32 10.55 26.33
N THR A 258 -14.79 11.75 25.98
CA THR A 258 -13.92 12.93 25.91
C THR A 258 -14.65 14.19 26.33
N GLU A 259 -13.87 15.17 26.82
CA GLU A 259 -14.33 16.56 27.06
C GLU A 259 -13.80 17.52 25.98
N VAL A 260 -13.18 16.99 24.92
CA VAL A 260 -12.68 17.78 23.79
C VAL A 260 -13.83 18.48 23.09
N GLU A 261 -13.65 19.76 22.75
CA GLU A 261 -14.66 20.57 22.06
C GLU A 261 -14.45 20.65 20.55
N THR A 262 -13.18 20.60 20.11
CA THR A 262 -12.79 20.67 18.69
C THR A 262 -11.64 19.73 18.38
N MET A 263 -11.48 19.34 17.11
CA MET A 263 -10.39 18.47 16.63
C MET A 263 -9.14 19.24 16.21
N GLU A 264 -9.09 20.56 16.37
CA GLU A 264 -8.02 21.43 15.84
C GLU A 264 -6.63 21.01 16.31
N ASN A 265 -6.50 20.58 17.57
CA ASN A 265 -5.23 20.15 18.19
C ASN A 265 -5.08 18.62 18.30
N HIS A 266 -5.89 17.84 17.60
CA HIS A 266 -5.94 16.37 17.70
C HIS A 266 -5.61 15.67 16.37
N ARG A 267 -4.91 16.33 15.48
CA ARG A 267 -4.55 15.80 14.14
C ARG A 267 -3.32 14.91 14.14
N GLU A 268 -2.59 14.84 15.25
CA GLU A 268 -1.37 14.05 15.34
C GLU A 268 -1.65 12.61 15.73
N THR A 269 -0.96 11.69 15.06
CA THR A 269 -0.92 10.27 15.43
C THR A 269 -0.26 10.13 16.80
N LYS A 270 -0.93 9.46 17.72
CA LYS A 270 -0.35 9.12 19.02
C LYS A 270 0.23 7.71 18.96
N ALA A 271 1.33 7.49 19.69
CA ALA A 271 1.86 6.15 19.88
C ALA A 271 0.83 5.25 20.51
N GLY A 272 0.55 4.10 19.87
CA GLY A 272 -0.37 3.10 20.43
C GLY A 272 0.18 2.49 21.72
N GLN A 273 -0.72 2.02 22.57
CA GLN A 273 -0.31 1.33 23.80
C GLN A 273 0.50 0.08 23.46
N GLY A 274 1.69 -0.09 24.08
CA GLY A 274 2.59 -1.21 23.83
C GLY A 274 3.55 -1.03 22.65
N GLN A 275 3.59 0.14 21.97
CA GLN A 275 4.41 0.36 20.80
C GLN A 275 5.91 0.18 21.05
N GLU A 276 6.42 0.69 22.17
CA GLU A 276 7.84 0.51 22.53
C GLU A 276 8.16 -0.98 22.80
N GLU A 277 7.26 -1.71 23.46
CA GLU A 277 7.45 -3.15 23.71
C GLU A 277 7.41 -3.96 22.40
N LEU A 278 6.53 -3.61 21.44
CA LEU A 278 6.53 -4.23 20.12
C LEU A 278 7.81 -3.93 19.35
N LYS A 279 8.28 -2.69 19.39
CA LYS A 279 9.55 -2.29 18.77
C LYS A 279 10.72 -3.10 19.33
N GLU A 280 10.82 -3.25 20.65
CA GLU A 280 11.86 -4.07 21.27
C GLU A 280 11.74 -5.55 20.87
N ALA A 281 10.51 -6.07 20.77
CA ALA A 281 10.31 -7.45 20.33
C ALA A 281 10.78 -7.66 18.88
N LEU A 282 10.57 -6.67 18.01
CA LEU A 282 11.02 -6.70 16.61
C LEU A 282 12.54 -6.58 16.47
N GLU A 283 13.18 -5.74 17.31
CA GLU A 283 14.63 -5.51 17.31
C GLU A 283 15.42 -6.58 18.10
N SER A 284 14.72 -7.52 18.75
CA SER A 284 15.36 -8.60 19.53
C SER A 284 16.21 -9.52 18.65
N SER A 285 17.25 -10.10 19.22
CA SER A 285 18.03 -11.17 18.58
C SER A 285 17.22 -12.45 18.32
N GLN A 286 16.07 -12.60 18.97
CA GLN A 286 15.12 -13.70 18.80
C GLN A 286 13.70 -13.14 18.71
N PRO A 287 13.31 -12.53 17.57
CA PRO A 287 12.04 -11.83 17.48
C PRO A 287 10.82 -12.75 17.61
N LEU A 288 10.88 -13.98 17.08
CA LEU A 288 9.75 -14.92 17.09
C LEU A 288 9.22 -15.24 18.51
N PRO A 289 10.04 -15.65 19.51
CA PRO A 289 9.58 -15.84 20.88
C PRO A 289 9.04 -14.56 21.53
N GLU A 290 9.65 -13.41 21.25
CA GLU A 290 9.24 -12.12 21.82
C GLU A 290 7.88 -11.66 21.24
N LEU A 291 7.68 -11.79 19.94
CA LEU A 291 6.41 -11.50 19.28
C LEU A 291 5.30 -12.45 19.77
N LEU A 292 5.58 -13.75 19.94
CA LEU A 292 4.63 -14.70 20.53
C LEU A 292 4.22 -14.30 21.95
N ARG A 293 5.16 -13.79 22.74
CA ARG A 293 4.89 -13.28 24.08
C ARG A 293 4.04 -12.00 24.02
N PHE A 294 4.40 -11.09 23.15
CA PHE A 294 3.69 -9.83 22.96
C PHE A 294 2.21 -10.06 22.58
N VAL A 295 1.94 -10.88 21.55
CA VAL A 295 0.55 -11.10 21.09
C VAL A 295 -0.32 -11.81 22.14
N ARG A 296 0.26 -12.67 22.98
CA ARG A 296 -0.45 -13.28 24.10
C ARG A 296 -0.81 -12.26 25.18
N ARG A 297 0.15 -11.38 25.51
CA ARG A 297 -0.02 -10.36 26.56
C ARG A 297 -0.98 -9.25 26.13
N HIS A 298 -0.94 -8.85 24.86
CA HIS A 298 -1.66 -7.71 24.34
C HIS A 298 -2.80 -8.09 23.37
N SER A 299 -3.37 -9.29 23.48
CA SER A 299 -4.38 -9.82 22.56
C SER A 299 -5.63 -8.94 22.39
N THR A 300 -5.90 -8.03 23.30
CA THR A 300 -7.04 -7.10 23.22
C THR A 300 -6.69 -5.74 22.61
N LEU A 301 -5.39 -5.45 22.42
CA LEU A 301 -4.93 -4.18 21.82
C LEU A 301 -4.95 -4.24 20.31
N PRO A 302 -5.20 -3.11 19.60
CA PRO A 302 -5.08 -3.03 18.14
C PRO A 302 -3.69 -3.47 17.65
N LEU A 303 -2.66 -3.08 18.38
CA LEU A 303 -1.26 -3.34 18.08
C LEU A 303 -0.90 -4.85 18.05
N ALA A 304 -1.71 -5.71 18.66
CA ALA A 304 -1.56 -7.15 18.53
C ALA A 304 -1.75 -7.63 17.08
N LEU A 305 -2.61 -6.96 16.30
CA LEU A 305 -2.81 -7.29 14.89
C LEU A 305 -1.55 -6.97 14.07
N ASP A 306 -0.90 -5.82 14.31
CA ASP A 306 0.37 -5.45 13.66
C ASP A 306 1.50 -6.40 14.07
N ALA A 307 1.52 -6.82 15.33
CA ALA A 307 2.46 -7.81 15.83
C ALA A 307 2.29 -9.18 15.12
N TYR A 308 1.06 -9.63 14.87
CA TYR A 308 0.80 -10.86 14.11
C TYR A 308 1.26 -10.75 12.66
N GLN A 309 1.14 -9.58 12.02
CA GLN A 309 1.66 -9.38 10.66
C GLN A 309 3.18 -9.57 10.59
N SER A 310 3.89 -9.13 11.63
CA SER A 310 5.34 -9.33 11.74
C SER A 310 5.72 -10.74 12.21
N LEU A 311 4.84 -11.39 12.96
CA LEU A 311 5.02 -12.74 13.49
C LEU A 311 4.86 -13.82 12.42
N LEU A 312 3.83 -13.73 11.57
CA LEU A 312 3.49 -14.80 10.62
C LEU A 312 4.62 -15.18 9.67
N PRO A 313 5.34 -14.25 9.00
CA PRO A 313 6.47 -14.63 8.13
C PRO A 313 7.56 -15.41 8.87
N GLN A 314 7.83 -15.02 10.12
CA GLN A 314 8.84 -15.70 10.96
C GLN A 314 8.33 -17.04 11.48
N ALA A 315 7.04 -17.13 11.80
CA ALA A 315 6.43 -18.37 12.28
C ALA A 315 6.40 -19.45 11.20
N VAL A 316 6.08 -19.07 9.96
CA VAL A 316 6.06 -19.99 8.80
C VAL A 316 7.44 -20.58 8.51
N THR A 317 8.52 -19.84 8.79
CA THR A 317 9.90 -20.32 8.56
C THR A 317 10.57 -20.93 9.81
N GLY A 318 10.20 -20.45 11.00
CA GLY A 318 10.87 -20.81 12.25
C GLY A 318 10.17 -21.86 13.11
N ILE A 319 8.93 -22.23 12.80
CA ILE A 319 8.18 -23.26 13.51
C ILE A 319 8.25 -24.57 12.71
N ASP A 320 8.51 -25.67 13.39
CA ASP A 320 8.71 -27.00 12.81
C ASP A 320 7.45 -27.89 12.82
N SER A 321 6.32 -27.38 13.30
CA SER A 321 5.07 -28.11 13.48
C SER A 321 3.88 -27.37 12.87
N ALA A 322 3.17 -28.04 11.96
CA ALA A 322 1.94 -27.52 11.36
C ALA A 322 0.85 -27.23 12.43
N GLU A 323 0.76 -28.08 13.46
CA GLU A 323 -0.21 -27.93 14.55
C GLU A 323 0.07 -26.66 15.38
N LYS A 324 1.35 -26.38 15.71
CA LYS A 324 1.74 -25.14 16.41
C LYS A 324 1.46 -23.91 15.53
N LEU A 325 1.77 -23.99 14.25
CA LEU A 325 1.51 -22.89 13.31
C LEU A 325 0.01 -22.63 13.16
N LYS A 326 -0.80 -23.70 13.04
CA LYS A 326 -2.27 -23.63 13.02
C LYS A 326 -2.79 -22.92 14.27
N THR A 327 -2.31 -23.28 15.46
CA THR A 327 -2.69 -22.61 16.72
C THR A 327 -2.40 -21.11 16.71
N ILE A 328 -1.26 -20.70 16.13
CA ILE A 328 -0.92 -19.26 16.00
C ILE A 328 -1.86 -18.56 15.04
N ILE A 329 -2.18 -19.16 13.90
CA ILE A 329 -3.10 -18.60 12.91
C ILE A 329 -4.51 -18.46 13.51
N GLU A 330 -5.00 -19.50 14.19
CA GLU A 330 -6.29 -19.46 14.87
C GLU A 330 -6.36 -18.40 15.98
N ALA A 331 -5.26 -18.21 16.73
CA ALA A 331 -5.16 -17.15 17.72
C ALA A 331 -5.18 -15.75 17.07
N TYR A 332 -4.54 -15.58 15.91
CA TYR A 332 -4.62 -14.34 15.15
C TYR A 332 -6.04 -14.07 14.67
N GLU A 333 -6.69 -15.07 14.04
CA GLU A 333 -8.08 -14.95 13.59
C GLU A 333 -9.02 -14.60 14.74
N ALA A 334 -8.85 -15.23 15.92
CA ALA A 334 -9.66 -14.95 17.12
C ALA A 334 -9.41 -13.52 17.65
N THR A 335 -8.16 -13.07 17.70
CA THR A 335 -7.80 -11.70 18.09
C THR A 335 -8.47 -10.69 17.16
N ALA A 336 -8.40 -10.91 15.87
CA ALA A 336 -9.00 -10.06 14.84
C ALA A 336 -10.54 -10.08 14.89
N ALA A 337 -11.16 -11.26 15.11
CA ALA A 337 -12.59 -11.43 15.28
C ALA A 337 -13.13 -10.62 16.47
N GLY A 338 -12.34 -10.44 17.53
CA GLY A 338 -12.68 -9.58 18.67
C GLY A 338 -12.93 -8.11 18.30
N TRP A 339 -12.46 -7.66 17.15
CA TRP A 339 -12.70 -6.34 16.59
C TRP A 339 -13.82 -6.33 15.56
N GLY A 340 -14.01 -7.42 14.81
CA GLY A 340 -15.07 -7.57 13.81
C GLY A 340 -14.71 -8.50 12.67
N ALA A 341 -15.73 -8.99 11.97
CA ALA A 341 -15.58 -9.94 10.85
C ALA A 341 -14.64 -9.46 9.72
N PRO A 342 -14.63 -8.17 9.32
CA PRO A 342 -13.69 -7.69 8.31
C PRO A 342 -12.22 -7.85 8.71
N LEU A 343 -11.88 -7.65 9.99
CA LEU A 343 -10.51 -7.85 10.49
C LEU A 343 -10.15 -9.33 10.60
N GLN A 344 -11.10 -10.18 10.98
CA GLN A 344 -10.90 -11.63 10.94
C GLN A 344 -10.60 -12.12 9.51
N LEU A 345 -11.37 -11.65 8.53
CA LEU A 345 -11.12 -11.98 7.12
C LEU A 345 -9.75 -11.47 6.65
N ARG A 346 -9.35 -10.26 7.06
CA ARG A 346 -8.01 -9.75 6.79
C ARG A 346 -6.93 -10.68 7.36
N ALA A 347 -7.09 -11.12 8.61
CA ALA A 347 -6.15 -12.05 9.25
C ALA A 347 -6.04 -13.38 8.47
N GLN A 348 -7.17 -13.90 7.97
CA GLN A 348 -7.20 -15.09 7.12
C GLN A 348 -6.44 -14.87 5.81
N VAL A 349 -6.68 -13.76 5.13
CA VAL A 349 -5.98 -13.41 3.87
C VAL A 349 -4.47 -13.30 4.10
N GLU A 350 -4.04 -12.67 5.19
CA GLU A 350 -2.62 -12.54 5.54
C GLU A 350 -1.99 -13.92 5.89
N ALA A 351 -2.74 -14.79 6.57
CA ALA A 351 -2.28 -16.16 6.85
C ALA A 351 -2.13 -16.96 5.54
N VAL A 352 -3.11 -16.89 4.65
CA VAL A 352 -3.05 -17.52 3.32
C VAL A 352 -1.83 -17.05 2.53
N LEU A 353 -1.61 -15.73 2.49
CA LEU A 353 -0.45 -15.14 1.80
C LEU A 353 0.88 -15.69 2.32
N ASN A 354 1.04 -15.76 3.64
CA ASN A 354 2.29 -16.25 4.24
C ASN A 354 2.49 -17.75 4.04
N LEU A 355 1.42 -18.56 4.12
CA LEU A 355 1.49 -20.00 3.90
C LEU A 355 1.77 -20.37 2.44
N ALA A 356 1.27 -19.58 1.47
CA ALA A 356 1.54 -19.79 0.05
C ALA A 356 3.03 -19.65 -0.33
N HIS A 357 3.81 -19.00 0.51
CA HIS A 357 5.25 -18.83 0.31
C HIS A 357 6.10 -19.96 0.92
N SER A 358 5.47 -20.92 1.59
CA SER A 358 6.13 -22.07 2.19
C SER A 358 5.59 -23.37 1.61
N THR A 359 6.44 -24.16 0.98
CA THR A 359 6.06 -25.49 0.50
C THR A 359 5.84 -26.50 1.65
N GLN A 360 6.35 -26.20 2.83
CA GLN A 360 6.28 -27.08 4.00
C GLN A 360 4.87 -27.22 4.58
N TYR A 361 4.03 -26.15 4.46
CA TYR A 361 2.71 -26.10 5.09
C TYR A 361 1.59 -25.95 4.06
N SER A 362 1.77 -26.47 2.85
CA SER A 362 0.81 -26.29 1.75
C SER A 362 -0.58 -26.87 2.03
N ASP A 363 -0.67 -28.01 2.73
CA ASP A 363 -1.96 -28.60 3.11
C ASP A 363 -2.70 -27.70 4.13
N LEU A 364 -2.01 -27.17 5.15
CA LEU A 364 -2.58 -26.19 6.07
C LEU A 364 -2.99 -24.92 5.30
N GLY A 365 -2.17 -24.49 4.35
CA GLY A 365 -2.47 -23.36 3.48
C GLY A 365 -3.78 -23.54 2.72
N LEU A 366 -4.01 -24.70 2.12
CA LEU A 366 -5.25 -25.03 1.41
C LEU A 366 -6.46 -25.09 2.35
N GLU A 367 -6.29 -25.58 3.59
CA GLU A 367 -7.34 -25.53 4.61
C GLU A 367 -7.74 -24.08 4.92
N VAL A 368 -6.76 -23.20 5.14
CA VAL A 368 -7.01 -21.77 5.43
C VAL A 368 -7.64 -21.08 4.23
N VAL A 369 -7.17 -21.36 2.99
CA VAL A 369 -7.77 -20.85 1.75
C VAL A 369 -9.26 -21.21 1.68
N GLY A 370 -9.62 -22.47 1.99
CA GLY A 370 -11.01 -22.93 1.92
C GLY A 370 -11.94 -22.09 2.79
N ARG A 371 -11.57 -21.83 4.06
CA ARG A 371 -12.37 -21.00 4.96
C ARG A 371 -12.32 -19.51 4.61
N THR A 372 -11.20 -19.03 4.10
CA THR A 372 -11.08 -17.64 3.65
C THR A 372 -12.00 -17.35 2.46
N MET A 373 -12.01 -18.24 1.46
CA MET A 373 -12.88 -18.11 0.30
C MET A 373 -14.37 -18.14 0.66
N ALA A 374 -14.77 -18.95 1.66
CA ALA A 374 -16.15 -18.99 2.15
C ALA A 374 -16.59 -17.66 2.82
N ASN A 375 -15.65 -16.89 3.36
CA ASN A 375 -15.90 -15.62 4.02
C ASN A 375 -15.76 -14.38 3.09
N LEU A 376 -15.22 -14.55 1.88
CA LEU A 376 -15.13 -13.48 0.89
C LEU A 376 -16.51 -13.18 0.31
N THR A 377 -16.86 -11.89 0.26
CA THR A 377 -18.11 -11.39 -0.32
C THR A 377 -17.81 -10.44 -1.49
N PRO A 378 -18.81 -10.08 -2.32
CA PRO A 378 -18.63 -9.06 -3.36
C PRO A 378 -18.20 -7.70 -2.82
N GLN A 379 -18.48 -7.41 -1.54
CA GLN A 379 -18.10 -6.18 -0.85
C GLN A 379 -16.69 -6.23 -0.24
N SER A 380 -16.07 -7.41 -0.20
CA SER A 380 -14.68 -7.54 0.27
C SER A 380 -13.73 -6.81 -0.67
N PRO A 381 -12.64 -6.21 -0.14
CA PRO A 381 -11.65 -5.55 -0.97
C PRO A 381 -11.16 -6.44 -2.13
N PRO A 382 -11.14 -5.96 -3.38
CA PRO A 382 -10.75 -6.78 -4.55
C PRO A 382 -9.38 -7.45 -4.41
N GLY A 383 -8.43 -6.75 -3.78
CA GLY A 383 -7.10 -7.29 -3.51
C GLY A 383 -7.09 -8.54 -2.61
N TRP A 384 -8.08 -8.70 -1.74
CA TRP A 384 -8.17 -9.90 -0.89
C TRP A 384 -8.58 -11.13 -1.68
N ARG A 385 -9.49 -10.98 -2.65
CA ARG A 385 -9.86 -12.05 -3.58
C ARG A 385 -8.66 -12.46 -4.42
N LEU A 386 -7.97 -11.48 -5.00
CA LEU A 386 -6.75 -11.69 -5.78
C LEU A 386 -5.71 -12.49 -4.98
N VAL A 387 -5.33 -12.02 -3.79
CA VAL A 387 -4.34 -12.69 -2.94
C VAL A 387 -4.78 -14.12 -2.62
N THR A 388 -6.04 -14.33 -2.24
CA THR A 388 -6.54 -15.65 -1.86
C THR A 388 -6.55 -16.63 -3.05
N GLN A 389 -7.01 -16.19 -4.22
CA GLN A 389 -7.04 -17.03 -5.43
C GLN A 389 -5.63 -17.34 -5.93
N ARG A 390 -4.74 -16.36 -5.98
CA ARG A 390 -3.34 -16.56 -6.35
C ARG A 390 -2.66 -17.54 -5.41
N SER A 391 -2.78 -17.33 -4.09
CA SER A 391 -2.20 -18.21 -3.08
C SER A 391 -2.74 -19.63 -3.20
N ARG A 392 -4.04 -19.80 -3.50
CA ARG A 392 -4.62 -21.12 -3.81
C ARG A 392 -3.89 -21.80 -4.95
N GLY A 393 -3.69 -21.11 -6.07
CA GLY A 393 -2.96 -21.63 -7.22
C GLY A 393 -1.54 -22.06 -6.86
N GLN A 394 -0.80 -21.21 -6.13
CA GLN A 394 0.56 -21.50 -5.66
C GLN A 394 0.61 -22.74 -4.74
N LEU A 395 -0.31 -22.84 -3.78
CA LEU A 395 -0.42 -23.97 -2.87
C LEU A 395 -0.80 -25.27 -3.58
N LEU A 396 -1.68 -25.21 -4.58
CA LEU A 396 -2.00 -26.37 -5.42
C LEU A 396 -0.79 -26.89 -6.18
N LEU A 397 0.03 -25.99 -6.74
CA LEU A 397 1.32 -26.37 -7.36
C LEU A 397 2.24 -27.04 -6.35
N ALA A 398 2.34 -26.51 -5.12
CA ALA A 398 3.21 -27.03 -4.09
C ALA A 398 2.83 -28.44 -3.61
N VAL A 399 1.52 -28.80 -3.61
CA VAL A 399 1.06 -30.16 -3.29
C VAL A 399 1.02 -31.09 -4.51
N GLY A 400 1.54 -30.67 -5.67
CA GLY A 400 1.62 -31.50 -6.88
C GLY A 400 0.32 -31.55 -7.71
N LYS A 401 -0.71 -30.76 -7.38
CA LYS A 401 -1.94 -30.62 -8.18
C LYS A 401 -1.74 -29.59 -9.30
N THR A 402 -0.80 -29.90 -10.21
CA THR A 402 -0.27 -28.95 -11.19
C THR A 402 -1.37 -28.39 -12.09
N ASP A 403 -2.23 -29.23 -12.68
CA ASP A 403 -3.27 -28.78 -13.61
C ASP A 403 -4.28 -27.83 -12.93
N GLU A 404 -4.71 -28.16 -11.71
CA GLU A 404 -5.63 -27.31 -10.94
C GLU A 404 -4.95 -25.98 -10.55
N GLY A 405 -3.66 -26.03 -10.17
CA GLY A 405 -2.88 -24.85 -9.79
C GLY A 405 -2.69 -23.89 -10.97
N ILE A 406 -2.30 -24.42 -12.14
CA ILE A 406 -2.14 -23.63 -13.36
C ILE A 406 -3.48 -23.04 -13.83
N ALA A 407 -4.56 -23.83 -13.82
CA ALA A 407 -5.87 -23.31 -14.19
C ALA A 407 -6.30 -22.15 -13.27
N CYS A 408 -6.05 -22.28 -11.96
CA CYS A 408 -6.33 -21.22 -10.98
C CYS A 408 -5.48 -19.96 -11.25
N LEU A 409 -4.18 -20.10 -11.50
CA LEU A 409 -3.29 -18.97 -11.79
C LEU A 409 -3.59 -18.28 -13.11
N LYS A 410 -4.00 -19.04 -14.15
CA LYS A 410 -4.46 -18.46 -15.42
C LYS A 410 -5.74 -17.65 -15.22
N GLN A 411 -6.70 -18.15 -14.45
CA GLN A 411 -7.88 -17.36 -14.10
C GLN A 411 -7.51 -16.06 -13.35
N VAL A 412 -6.53 -16.13 -12.43
CA VAL A 412 -6.02 -14.94 -11.75
C VAL A 412 -5.40 -13.97 -12.73
N HIS A 413 -4.57 -14.43 -13.67
CA HIS A 413 -3.94 -13.59 -14.68
C HIS A 413 -4.97 -12.94 -15.62
N ASP A 414 -6.04 -13.67 -16.00
CA ASP A 414 -7.12 -13.12 -16.83
C ASP A 414 -7.92 -12.03 -16.09
N GLU A 415 -8.21 -12.23 -14.80
CA GLU A 415 -8.97 -11.28 -13.97
C GLU A 415 -8.09 -10.10 -13.46
N PHE A 416 -6.81 -10.38 -13.18
CA PHE A 416 -5.83 -9.43 -12.64
C PHE A 416 -4.52 -9.46 -13.44
N PRO A 417 -4.51 -8.94 -14.66
CA PRO A 417 -3.39 -9.07 -15.60
C PRO A 417 -2.10 -8.33 -15.16
N LEU A 418 -2.14 -7.61 -14.05
CA LEU A 418 -1.01 -6.89 -13.46
C LEU A 418 -0.47 -7.56 -12.18
N ASP A 419 -0.90 -8.78 -11.87
CA ASP A 419 -0.38 -9.50 -10.72
C ASP A 419 0.96 -10.19 -11.05
N ALA A 420 2.06 -9.54 -10.65
CA ALA A 420 3.42 -9.99 -10.96
C ALA A 420 3.72 -11.40 -10.41
N GLU A 421 3.12 -11.80 -9.27
CA GLU A 421 3.39 -13.11 -8.68
C GLU A 421 2.67 -14.24 -9.42
N ALA A 422 1.46 -14.00 -9.93
CA ALA A 422 0.76 -14.98 -10.78
C ALA A 422 1.49 -15.16 -12.12
N ILE A 423 1.88 -14.04 -12.78
CA ILE A 423 2.64 -14.07 -14.02
C ILE A 423 3.97 -14.83 -13.81
N TRP A 424 4.67 -14.54 -12.73
CA TRP A 424 5.92 -15.22 -12.39
C TRP A 424 5.75 -16.72 -12.17
N ALA A 425 4.72 -17.13 -11.41
CA ALA A 425 4.44 -18.54 -11.16
C ALA A 425 4.12 -19.31 -12.45
N LEU A 426 3.32 -18.72 -13.35
CA LEU A 426 3.03 -19.26 -14.67
C LEU A 426 4.29 -19.34 -15.56
N ALA A 427 5.13 -18.29 -15.54
CA ALA A 427 6.38 -18.28 -16.32
C ALA A 427 7.35 -19.37 -15.86
N GLN A 428 7.48 -19.59 -14.54
CA GLN A 428 8.33 -20.64 -13.99
C GLN A 428 7.82 -22.04 -14.35
N ASP A 429 6.50 -22.27 -14.27
CA ASP A 429 5.91 -23.55 -14.70
C ASP A 429 6.13 -23.80 -16.19
N ALA A 430 5.89 -22.79 -17.03
CA ALA A 430 6.14 -22.88 -18.45
C ALA A 430 7.62 -23.19 -18.75
N GLN A 431 8.57 -22.57 -18.04
CA GLN A 431 10.00 -22.82 -18.20
C GLN A 431 10.38 -24.24 -17.75
N LYS A 432 9.84 -24.71 -16.62
CA LYS A 432 10.09 -26.06 -16.10
C LYS A 432 9.60 -27.15 -17.06
N ASN A 433 8.51 -26.88 -17.77
CA ASN A 433 7.89 -27.82 -18.73
C ASN A 433 8.31 -27.54 -20.19
N GLU A 434 9.44 -26.83 -20.39
CA GLU A 434 10.04 -26.53 -21.71
C GLU A 434 9.12 -25.79 -22.69
N ARG A 435 8.04 -25.15 -22.21
CA ARG A 435 7.16 -24.26 -22.98
C ARG A 435 7.79 -22.87 -23.09
N LEU A 436 8.93 -22.78 -23.81
CA LEU A 436 9.82 -21.63 -23.76
C LEU A 436 9.21 -20.36 -24.38
N ASP A 437 8.40 -20.46 -25.42
CA ASP A 437 7.71 -19.31 -26.02
C ASP A 437 6.66 -18.72 -25.07
N GLU A 438 5.88 -19.56 -24.37
CA GLU A 438 4.92 -19.13 -23.34
C GLU A 438 5.67 -18.48 -22.14
N SER A 439 6.77 -19.11 -21.69
CA SER A 439 7.60 -18.52 -20.63
C SER A 439 8.20 -17.18 -21.05
N LEU A 440 8.66 -17.04 -22.29
CA LEU A 440 9.23 -15.81 -22.81
C LEU A 440 8.18 -14.67 -22.83
N GLU A 441 6.94 -14.94 -23.26
CA GLU A 441 5.87 -13.95 -23.28
C GLU A 441 5.52 -13.48 -21.85
N LEU A 442 5.35 -14.42 -20.89
CA LEU A 442 5.05 -14.10 -19.49
C LEU A 442 6.19 -13.34 -18.80
N LEU A 443 7.45 -13.75 -19.01
CA LEU A 443 8.61 -13.01 -18.51
C LEU A 443 8.69 -11.61 -19.13
N GLY A 444 8.39 -11.51 -20.42
CA GLY A 444 8.33 -10.24 -21.14
C GLY A 444 7.29 -9.29 -20.53
N GLU A 445 6.11 -9.78 -20.12
CA GLU A 445 5.10 -8.97 -19.43
C GLU A 445 5.65 -8.32 -18.15
N LEU A 446 6.38 -9.08 -17.33
CA LEU A 446 7.00 -8.56 -16.11
C LEU A 446 8.04 -7.46 -16.42
N VAL A 447 8.73 -7.57 -17.55
CA VAL A 447 9.79 -6.63 -17.96
C VAL A 447 9.22 -5.36 -18.58
N VAL A 448 8.19 -5.49 -19.43
CA VAL A 448 7.68 -4.35 -20.19
C VAL A 448 6.69 -3.49 -19.40
N LEU A 449 5.95 -4.07 -18.45
CA LEU A 449 4.98 -3.31 -17.66
C LEU A 449 5.66 -2.64 -16.48
N PRO A 450 5.56 -1.29 -16.35
CA PRO A 450 6.28 -0.51 -15.35
C PRO A 450 6.08 -1.03 -13.92
N GLY A 451 7.17 -1.26 -13.22
CA GLY A 451 7.18 -1.61 -11.80
C GLY A 451 6.87 -3.08 -11.48
N LEU A 452 6.45 -3.94 -12.43
CA LEU A 452 6.12 -5.34 -12.12
C LEU A 452 7.38 -6.14 -11.74
N GLU A 453 8.45 -6.07 -12.53
CA GLU A 453 9.72 -6.71 -12.20
C GLU A 453 10.28 -6.21 -10.86
N ALA A 454 10.39 -4.90 -10.68
CA ALA A 454 10.89 -4.30 -9.44
C ALA A 454 10.02 -4.66 -8.23
N GLY A 455 8.70 -4.67 -8.40
CA GLY A 455 7.74 -5.09 -7.38
C GLY A 455 7.94 -6.53 -6.96
N LEU A 456 8.05 -7.46 -7.92
CA LEU A 456 8.31 -8.87 -7.70
C LEU A 456 9.63 -9.09 -6.92
N LEU A 457 10.72 -8.46 -7.38
CA LEU A 457 12.02 -8.55 -6.72
C LEU A 457 11.98 -7.98 -5.29
N GLY A 458 11.29 -6.86 -5.10
CA GLY A 458 11.10 -6.24 -3.78
C GLY A 458 10.25 -7.10 -2.82
N ILE A 459 9.23 -7.80 -3.32
CA ILE A 459 8.42 -8.74 -2.53
C ILE A 459 9.30 -9.90 -2.08
N THR A 460 10.04 -10.52 -3.01
CA THR A 460 10.94 -11.65 -2.71
C THR A 460 12.00 -11.26 -1.68
N ALA A 461 12.67 -10.12 -1.86
CA ALA A 461 13.68 -9.64 -0.93
C ALA A 461 13.13 -9.38 0.48
N ARG A 462 11.95 -8.76 0.59
CA ARG A 462 11.31 -8.52 1.90
C ARG A 462 10.93 -9.81 2.61
N ARG A 463 10.47 -10.83 1.88
CA ARG A 463 10.14 -12.15 2.45
C ARG A 463 11.36 -12.83 3.04
N GLU A 464 12.46 -12.88 2.30
CA GLU A 464 13.70 -13.49 2.77
C GLU A 464 14.24 -12.76 4.01
N LEU A 465 14.23 -11.44 4.01
CA LEU A 465 14.64 -10.65 5.18
C LEU A 465 13.73 -10.90 6.39
N ALA A 466 12.41 -10.97 6.19
CA ALA A 466 11.45 -11.26 7.26
C ALA A 466 11.64 -12.69 7.82
N ALA A 467 12.09 -13.63 6.98
CA ALA A 467 12.45 -14.99 7.39
C ALA A 467 13.83 -15.08 8.06
N GLY A 468 14.58 -13.98 8.21
CA GLY A 468 15.93 -13.97 8.78
C GLY A 468 17.00 -14.49 7.84
N GLY A 469 16.67 -14.71 6.55
CA GLY A 469 17.57 -15.16 5.50
C GLY A 469 18.29 -14.03 4.78
N LYS A 470 19.28 -14.38 3.95
CA LYS A 470 19.81 -13.48 2.94
C LYS A 470 19.00 -13.66 1.66
N PRO A 471 18.67 -12.56 0.93
CA PRO A 471 18.03 -12.70 -0.37
C PRO A 471 18.82 -13.70 -1.23
N PRO A 472 18.16 -14.74 -1.81
CA PRO A 472 18.82 -15.65 -2.73
C PRO A 472 19.31 -14.86 -3.95
N PRO A 473 20.27 -15.41 -4.74
CA PRO A 473 20.58 -14.86 -6.04
C PRO A 473 19.28 -14.80 -6.84
N GLN A 474 18.76 -13.59 -7.02
CA GLN A 474 17.42 -13.41 -7.60
C GLN A 474 17.43 -13.83 -9.05
N LEU A 475 16.49 -14.66 -9.45
CA LEU A 475 16.14 -14.91 -10.83
C LEU A 475 15.45 -13.64 -11.35
N VAL A 476 16.23 -12.79 -12.03
CA VAL A 476 15.75 -11.50 -12.55
C VAL A 476 15.01 -11.76 -13.86
N PRO A 477 13.70 -11.42 -13.99
CA PRO A 477 12.93 -11.66 -15.20
C PRO A 477 13.58 -11.17 -16.47
N SER A 478 14.15 -9.95 -16.51
CA SER A 478 14.84 -9.40 -17.67
C SER A 478 16.03 -10.26 -18.10
N LYS A 479 16.79 -10.82 -17.16
CA LYS A 479 17.89 -11.73 -17.48
C LYS A 479 17.41 -13.07 -18.02
N LEU A 480 16.27 -13.55 -17.54
CA LEU A 480 15.64 -14.76 -18.07
C LEU A 480 15.08 -14.54 -19.47
N VAL A 481 14.52 -13.37 -19.78
CA VAL A 481 14.11 -12.99 -21.14
C VAL A 481 15.30 -13.08 -22.09
N GLU A 482 16.43 -12.41 -21.79
CA GLU A 482 17.65 -12.46 -22.58
C GLU A 482 18.16 -13.90 -22.80
N LYS A 483 18.15 -14.71 -21.74
CA LYS A 483 18.57 -16.11 -21.78
C LYS A 483 17.66 -16.95 -22.67
N THR A 484 16.34 -16.85 -22.46
CA THR A 484 15.34 -17.63 -23.20
C THR A 484 15.33 -17.24 -24.68
N TRP A 485 15.47 -15.94 -24.97
CA TRP A 485 15.61 -15.42 -26.35
C TRP A 485 16.76 -16.08 -27.11
N LYS A 486 17.93 -16.19 -26.45
CA LYS A 486 19.12 -16.88 -27.01
C LYS A 486 18.90 -18.38 -27.20
N VAL A 487 18.23 -19.05 -26.23
CA VAL A 487 17.93 -20.49 -26.33
C VAL A 487 17.00 -20.77 -27.51
N LEU A 488 16.05 -19.89 -27.79
CA LEU A 488 15.15 -19.96 -28.92
C LEU A 488 15.82 -19.54 -30.25
N LYS A 489 17.13 -19.17 -30.20
CA LYS A 489 17.94 -18.76 -31.38
C LYS A 489 17.35 -17.56 -32.14
N LYS A 490 16.66 -16.66 -31.44
CA LYS A 490 16.10 -15.42 -31.99
C LYS A 490 17.21 -14.37 -32.18
N ASP A 491 17.08 -13.48 -33.19
CA ASP A 491 18.04 -12.42 -33.43
C ASP A 491 18.10 -11.44 -32.23
N PRO A 492 19.26 -11.21 -31.61
CA PRO A 492 19.42 -10.26 -30.53
C PRO A 492 18.99 -8.82 -30.87
N GLN A 493 19.09 -8.42 -32.15
CA GLN A 493 18.72 -7.07 -32.60
C GLN A 493 17.20 -6.86 -32.60
N GLU A 494 16.41 -7.92 -32.69
CA GLU A 494 14.96 -7.88 -32.71
C GLU A 494 14.35 -7.82 -31.29
N LEU A 495 15.13 -8.11 -30.24
CA LEU A 495 14.60 -8.20 -28.87
C LEU A 495 13.94 -6.89 -28.41
N SER A 496 14.56 -5.74 -28.70
CA SER A 496 13.98 -4.44 -28.27
C SER A 496 12.66 -4.16 -28.97
N GLY A 497 12.56 -4.41 -30.26
CA GLY A 497 11.34 -4.24 -31.05
C GLY A 497 10.23 -5.19 -30.57
N TRP A 498 10.57 -6.46 -30.29
CA TRP A 498 9.63 -7.43 -29.74
C TRP A 498 9.08 -6.98 -28.37
N LEU A 499 9.93 -6.44 -27.49
CA LEU A 499 9.51 -5.89 -26.19
C LEU A 499 8.59 -4.67 -26.35
N ASP A 500 8.85 -3.82 -27.36
CA ASP A 500 8.00 -2.66 -27.65
C ASP A 500 6.61 -3.08 -28.13
N ASP A 501 6.55 -4.07 -29.02
CA ASP A 501 5.29 -4.61 -29.53
C ASP A 501 4.52 -5.36 -28.44
N LEU A 502 5.21 -6.10 -27.57
CA LEU A 502 4.61 -6.76 -26.41
C LEU A 502 4.03 -5.73 -25.43
N TYR A 503 4.77 -4.65 -25.14
CA TYR A 503 4.27 -3.55 -24.32
C TYR A 503 2.98 -2.97 -24.88
N GLU A 504 2.96 -2.60 -26.18
CA GLU A 504 1.78 -2.05 -26.83
C GLU A 504 0.59 -3.02 -26.74
N LYS A 505 0.79 -4.30 -27.07
CA LYS A 505 -0.21 -5.36 -26.97
C LYS A 505 -0.80 -5.45 -25.56
N LYS A 506 0.07 -5.48 -24.52
CA LYS A 506 -0.37 -5.62 -23.13
C LYS A 506 -1.06 -4.38 -22.59
N VAL A 507 -0.57 -3.19 -22.91
CA VAL A 507 -1.26 -1.94 -22.52
C VAL A 507 -2.64 -1.84 -23.17
N ARG A 508 -2.77 -2.19 -24.47
CA ARG A 508 -4.08 -2.21 -25.16
C ARG A 508 -5.05 -3.19 -24.51
N SER A 509 -4.59 -4.37 -24.13
CA SER A 509 -5.44 -5.40 -23.51
C SER A 509 -6.03 -4.95 -22.15
N LEU A 510 -5.36 -4.06 -21.40
CA LEU A 510 -5.90 -3.51 -20.15
C LEU A 510 -7.18 -2.67 -20.36
N GLY A 511 -7.42 -2.19 -21.57
CA GLY A 511 -8.66 -1.48 -21.94
C GLY A 511 -9.87 -2.39 -22.09
N GLY A 512 -9.66 -3.67 -22.33
CA GLY A 512 -10.70 -4.66 -22.67
C GLY A 512 -11.29 -4.42 -24.06
N GLU A 513 -12.52 -4.89 -24.28
CA GLU A 513 -13.17 -4.86 -25.58
C GLU A 513 -13.44 -3.43 -26.10
N PRO A 514 -13.40 -3.25 -27.44
CA PRO A 514 -13.79 -2.00 -28.08
C PRO A 514 -15.17 -1.52 -27.70
N VAL A 515 -15.32 -0.24 -27.48
CA VAL A 515 -16.59 0.38 -27.07
C VAL A 515 -17.27 1.01 -28.27
N ALA A 516 -18.43 0.45 -28.63
CA ALA A 516 -19.28 1.07 -29.63
C ALA A 516 -19.87 2.39 -29.10
N ARG A 517 -20.04 3.39 -29.99
CA ARG A 517 -20.72 4.64 -29.63
C ARG A 517 -22.17 4.33 -29.23
N ALA A 518 -22.55 4.71 -28.03
CA ALA A 518 -23.94 4.64 -27.59
C ALA A 518 -24.72 5.89 -28.04
N GLY A 519 -25.97 5.70 -28.51
CA GLY A 519 -26.86 6.82 -28.91
C GLY A 519 -26.46 7.53 -30.19
N ASN A 520 -27.02 8.74 -30.38
CA ASN A 520 -26.85 9.55 -31.58
C ASN A 520 -25.87 10.72 -31.38
N GLY A 521 -25.04 10.69 -30.36
CA GLY A 521 -24.03 11.71 -30.09
C GLY A 521 -23.01 11.81 -31.24
N ASN A 522 -22.61 13.04 -31.59
CA ASN A 522 -21.60 13.30 -32.63
C ASN A 522 -20.34 14.02 -32.09
N ARG A 523 -20.29 14.20 -30.78
CA ARG A 523 -19.16 14.85 -30.11
C ARG A 523 -17.96 13.90 -30.08
N VAL A 524 -16.77 14.43 -30.31
CA VAL A 524 -15.48 13.75 -30.13
C VAL A 524 -14.87 14.22 -28.83
N VAL A 525 -14.43 13.30 -27.99
CA VAL A 525 -13.79 13.64 -26.71
C VAL A 525 -12.31 13.89 -26.95
N LEU A 526 -11.78 15.02 -26.49
CA LEU A 526 -10.36 15.28 -26.41
C LEU A 526 -9.85 14.95 -24.99
N ALA A 527 -8.90 14.05 -24.90
CA ALA A 527 -8.17 13.75 -23.67
C ALA A 527 -6.77 14.40 -23.74
N GLU A 528 -6.49 15.29 -22.82
CA GLU A 528 -5.17 15.92 -22.66
C GLU A 528 -4.54 15.41 -21.38
N LEU A 529 -3.35 14.80 -21.48
CA LEU A 529 -2.55 14.32 -20.35
C LEU A 529 -1.25 15.11 -20.27
N PHE A 530 -1.05 15.83 -19.19
CA PHE A 530 0.23 16.42 -18.82
C PHE A 530 1.01 15.40 -17.98
N THR A 531 2.15 14.97 -18.52
CA THR A 531 2.94 13.84 -18.01
C THR A 531 4.44 14.14 -18.05
N GLY A 532 5.27 13.20 -17.59
CA GLY A 532 6.73 13.30 -17.65
C GLY A 532 7.42 11.95 -17.70
N ALA A 533 8.48 11.83 -18.48
CA ALA A 533 9.25 10.61 -18.66
C ALA A 533 9.96 10.12 -17.37
N GLN A 534 10.15 11.00 -16.39
CA GLN A 534 10.72 10.68 -15.08
C GLN A 534 9.65 10.70 -13.94
N CYS A 535 8.40 11.00 -14.26
CA CYS A 535 7.33 11.15 -13.31
C CYS A 535 6.80 9.76 -12.88
N ALA A 536 7.19 9.28 -11.71
CA ALA A 536 6.73 7.98 -11.19
C ALA A 536 5.19 7.92 -10.99
N PRO A 537 4.50 8.93 -10.44
CA PRO A 537 3.04 8.88 -10.33
C PRO A 537 2.31 8.98 -11.67
N CYS A 538 2.99 9.37 -12.77
CA CYS A 538 2.39 9.43 -14.10
C CYS A 538 2.09 8.05 -14.72
N VAL A 539 2.72 7.00 -14.22
CA VAL A 539 2.61 5.63 -14.77
C VAL A 539 1.15 5.18 -14.90
N ALA A 540 0.35 5.33 -13.85
CA ALA A 540 -1.07 4.93 -13.91
C ALA A 540 -1.85 5.70 -14.97
N ALA A 541 -1.62 7.01 -15.09
CA ALA A 541 -2.30 7.87 -16.06
C ALA A 541 -1.93 7.52 -17.51
N ASP A 542 -0.63 7.34 -17.79
CA ASP A 542 -0.11 7.02 -19.13
C ASP A 542 -0.60 5.65 -19.61
N LEU A 543 -0.47 4.62 -18.77
CA LEU A 543 -0.95 3.26 -19.07
C LEU A 543 -2.47 3.25 -19.28
N SER A 544 -3.22 3.92 -18.39
CA SER A 544 -4.68 3.95 -18.48
C SER A 544 -5.16 4.67 -19.73
N LEU A 545 -4.54 5.80 -20.09
CA LEU A 545 -4.88 6.51 -21.31
C LEU A 545 -4.47 5.71 -22.56
N GLY A 546 -3.34 5.00 -22.53
CA GLY A 546 -2.93 4.05 -23.57
C GLY A 546 -3.94 2.91 -23.74
N ALA A 547 -4.38 2.30 -22.64
CA ALA A 547 -5.40 1.24 -22.62
C ALA A 547 -6.75 1.74 -23.19
N VAL A 548 -7.25 2.85 -22.71
CA VAL A 548 -8.52 3.44 -23.15
C VAL A 548 -8.46 3.86 -24.63
N SER A 549 -7.35 4.43 -25.11
CA SER A 549 -7.18 4.78 -26.52
C SER A 549 -7.23 3.58 -27.47
N GLY A 550 -7.05 2.37 -26.97
CA GLY A 550 -7.26 1.12 -27.71
C GLY A 550 -8.74 0.69 -27.79
N THR A 551 -9.61 1.21 -26.94
CA THR A 551 -11.03 0.82 -26.89
C THR A 551 -11.98 1.78 -27.60
N PHE A 552 -11.55 3.00 -27.88
CA PHE A 552 -12.31 3.99 -28.64
C PHE A 552 -11.60 4.30 -29.94
N ASP A 553 -12.35 4.43 -31.03
CA ASP A 553 -11.76 4.89 -32.29
C ASP A 553 -11.55 6.42 -32.31
N ARG A 554 -10.83 6.92 -33.32
CA ARG A 554 -10.50 8.37 -33.41
C ARG A 554 -11.71 9.28 -33.67
N SER A 555 -12.83 8.73 -34.12
CA SER A 555 -14.08 9.48 -34.23
C SER A 555 -14.78 9.64 -32.89
N GLN A 556 -14.31 8.94 -31.86
CA GLN A 556 -14.83 8.99 -30.49
C GLN A 556 -13.84 9.70 -29.56
N LEU A 557 -12.55 9.34 -29.62
CA LEU A 557 -11.53 9.82 -28.67
C LEU A 557 -10.26 10.27 -29.43
N VAL A 558 -9.88 11.50 -29.18
CA VAL A 558 -8.57 12.05 -29.57
C VAL A 558 -7.75 12.22 -28.30
N VAL A 559 -6.48 11.80 -28.34
CA VAL A 559 -5.56 11.85 -27.21
C VAL A 559 -4.40 12.76 -27.54
N LEU A 560 -3.97 13.58 -26.60
CA LEU A 560 -2.73 14.36 -26.65
C LEU A 560 -1.95 14.19 -25.35
N ARG A 561 -0.66 13.91 -25.46
CA ARG A 561 0.28 13.91 -24.32
C ARG A 561 1.19 15.13 -24.39
N TRP A 562 1.23 15.87 -23.30
CA TRP A 562 1.97 17.10 -23.11
C TRP A 562 3.07 16.85 -22.07
N HIS A 563 4.27 16.48 -22.54
CA HIS A 563 5.40 16.21 -21.66
C HIS A 563 5.91 17.46 -20.96
N GLN A 564 6.27 17.33 -19.69
CA GLN A 564 6.68 18.40 -18.80
C GLN A 564 8.03 18.08 -18.13
N HIS A 565 8.84 19.10 -17.84
CA HIS A 565 10.06 18.95 -17.04
C HIS A 565 9.72 18.80 -15.55
N THR A 566 9.05 17.72 -15.18
CA THR A 566 8.61 17.45 -13.82
C THR A 566 8.69 15.93 -13.54
N PRO A 567 9.41 15.46 -12.51
CA PRO A 567 10.21 16.23 -11.52
C PRO A 567 11.57 16.72 -12.05
N ALA A 568 12.00 16.32 -13.22
CA ALA A 568 13.29 16.64 -13.82
C ALA A 568 13.18 16.80 -15.35
N GLY A 569 14.30 17.06 -16.03
CA GLY A 569 14.34 17.21 -17.48
C GLY A 569 13.65 16.08 -18.24
N ASP A 570 12.87 16.41 -19.26
CA ASP A 570 12.13 15.46 -20.09
C ASP A 570 12.50 15.66 -21.57
N PRO A 571 13.05 14.63 -22.28
CA PRO A 571 13.45 14.75 -23.67
C PRO A 571 12.27 14.83 -24.66
N LEU A 572 11.05 14.64 -24.20
CA LEU A 572 9.82 14.74 -25.00
C LEU A 572 9.10 16.08 -24.82
N ALA A 573 9.53 16.90 -23.86
CA ALA A 573 8.97 18.22 -23.62
C ALA A 573 9.42 19.23 -24.68
N SER A 574 8.61 20.26 -24.90
CA SER A 574 8.91 21.37 -25.78
C SER A 574 8.35 22.68 -25.18
N PRO A 575 8.77 23.85 -25.65
CA PRO A 575 8.20 25.12 -25.19
C PRO A 575 6.68 25.17 -25.28
N ASP A 576 6.10 24.60 -26.35
CA ASP A 576 4.65 24.58 -26.57
C ASP A 576 3.94 23.71 -25.51
N THR A 577 4.54 22.58 -25.10
CA THR A 577 3.96 21.70 -24.06
C THR A 577 3.95 22.36 -22.69
N ILE A 578 5.00 23.12 -22.37
CA ILE A 578 5.10 23.88 -21.12
C ILE A 578 4.06 24.99 -21.11
N GLN A 579 3.98 25.79 -22.20
CA GLN A 579 3.04 26.90 -22.29
C GLN A 579 1.56 26.43 -22.23
N ARG A 580 1.25 25.25 -22.82
CA ARG A 580 -0.11 24.70 -22.71
C ARG A 580 -0.47 24.31 -21.28
N PHE A 581 0.49 23.77 -20.53
CA PHE A 581 0.31 23.43 -19.10
C PHE A 581 0.03 24.67 -18.25
N GLU A 582 0.76 25.75 -18.52
CA GLU A 582 0.54 27.05 -17.87
C GLU A 582 -0.86 27.61 -18.13
N GLN A 583 -1.42 27.43 -19.35
CA GLN A 583 -2.78 27.85 -19.67
C GLN A 583 -3.85 27.14 -18.82
N TYR A 584 -3.60 25.91 -18.40
CA TYR A 584 -4.45 25.17 -17.47
C TYR A 584 -4.21 25.55 -16.00
N GLY A 585 -3.25 26.43 -15.70
CA GLY A 585 -2.82 26.72 -14.32
C GLY A 585 -2.21 25.49 -13.64
N GLY A 586 -1.55 24.63 -14.44
CA GLY A 586 -1.02 23.35 -13.98
C GLY A 586 0.05 23.50 -12.92
N SER A 587 -0.03 22.71 -11.84
CA SER A 587 0.89 22.74 -10.70
C SER A 587 1.68 21.44 -10.51
N GLY A 588 1.35 20.37 -11.24
CA GLY A 588 2.01 19.08 -11.12
C GLY A 588 1.54 18.04 -12.13
N THR A 589 2.33 16.99 -12.26
CA THR A 589 2.03 15.83 -13.11
C THR A 589 1.80 14.57 -12.28
N PRO A 590 0.91 13.64 -12.70
CA PRO A 590 0.05 13.78 -13.87
C PRO A 590 -1.15 14.69 -13.63
N SER A 591 -1.52 15.48 -14.64
CA SER A 591 -2.78 16.19 -14.72
C SER A 591 -3.50 15.78 -16.00
N MET A 592 -4.77 15.38 -15.92
CA MET A 592 -5.56 14.92 -17.07
C MET A 592 -6.84 15.71 -17.20
N TYR A 593 -7.22 15.99 -18.43
CA TYR A 593 -8.45 16.71 -18.76
C TYR A 593 -9.23 15.98 -19.85
N LEU A 594 -10.55 15.84 -19.68
CA LEU A 594 -11.48 15.37 -20.70
C LEU A 594 -12.36 16.54 -21.14
N ASN A 595 -12.28 16.92 -22.40
CA ASN A 595 -12.96 18.10 -22.95
C ASN A 595 -12.76 19.37 -22.11
N GLY A 596 -11.52 19.58 -21.60
CA GLY A 596 -11.15 20.75 -20.81
C GLY A 596 -11.54 20.67 -19.32
N ARG A 597 -12.19 19.58 -18.87
CA ARG A 597 -12.57 19.35 -17.48
C ARG A 597 -11.55 18.43 -16.79
N PRO A 598 -11.07 18.77 -15.59
CA PRO A 598 -10.09 17.97 -14.90
C PRO A 598 -10.65 16.58 -14.51
N VAL A 599 -9.78 15.57 -14.55
CA VAL A 599 -10.06 14.20 -14.09
C VAL A 599 -9.24 13.97 -12.84
N GLU A 600 -9.91 13.69 -11.73
CA GLU A 600 -9.25 13.49 -10.45
C GLU A 600 -8.65 12.08 -10.31
N ALA A 601 -7.66 11.96 -9.43
CA ALA A 601 -7.06 10.70 -8.98
C ALA A 601 -6.60 9.78 -10.14
N VAL A 602 -5.94 10.33 -11.15
CA VAL A 602 -5.40 9.56 -12.29
C VAL A 602 -3.98 9.06 -12.06
N GLY A 603 -3.26 9.63 -11.10
CA GLY A 603 -1.87 9.30 -10.80
C GLY A 603 -1.72 8.05 -9.94
N GLY A 604 -0.50 7.46 -9.99
CA GLY A 604 -0.11 6.34 -9.14
C GLY A 604 0.68 5.27 -9.87
N SER A 605 0.82 4.12 -9.22
CA SER A 605 1.52 2.95 -9.78
C SER A 605 0.65 2.15 -10.76
N THR A 606 1.27 1.23 -11.46
CA THR A 606 0.62 0.26 -12.37
C THR A 606 -0.58 -0.45 -11.73
N LEU A 607 -0.57 -0.70 -10.43
CA LEU A 607 -1.68 -1.37 -9.72
C LEU A 607 -3.00 -0.58 -9.74
N LEU A 608 -2.97 0.73 -9.96
CA LEU A 608 -4.16 1.57 -10.04
C LEU A 608 -4.78 1.62 -11.44
N VAL A 609 -4.10 1.11 -12.46
CA VAL A 609 -4.53 1.16 -13.86
C VAL A 609 -5.94 0.62 -14.08
N PRO A 610 -6.32 -0.56 -13.57
CA PRO A 610 -7.68 -1.10 -13.81
C PRO A 610 -8.78 -0.16 -13.31
N ASP A 611 -8.56 0.49 -12.18
CA ASP A 611 -9.52 1.42 -11.59
C ASP A 611 -9.63 2.74 -12.37
N VAL A 612 -8.48 3.29 -12.77
CA VAL A 612 -8.41 4.49 -13.60
C VAL A 612 -9.04 4.24 -14.97
N VAL A 613 -8.74 3.11 -15.63
CA VAL A 613 -9.35 2.70 -16.92
C VAL A 613 -10.87 2.63 -16.82
N ARG A 614 -11.40 1.96 -15.79
CA ARG A 614 -12.84 1.84 -15.57
C ARG A 614 -13.51 3.20 -15.44
N ARG A 615 -12.92 4.12 -14.66
CA ARG A 615 -13.43 5.49 -14.46
C ARG A 615 -13.35 6.33 -15.73
N LEU A 616 -12.23 6.26 -16.45
CA LEU A 616 -12.05 6.97 -17.72
C LEU A 616 -13.06 6.49 -18.77
N LYS A 617 -13.25 5.18 -18.93
CA LYS A 617 -14.24 4.63 -19.88
C LYS A 617 -15.64 5.17 -19.59
N ALA A 618 -16.08 5.14 -18.34
CA ALA A 618 -17.39 5.65 -17.94
C ALA A 618 -17.56 7.15 -18.24
N GLN A 619 -16.55 7.97 -17.93
CA GLN A 619 -16.59 9.41 -18.19
C GLN A 619 -16.58 9.73 -19.69
N ILE A 620 -15.76 9.03 -20.49
CA ILE A 620 -15.71 9.21 -21.94
C ILE A 620 -17.05 8.81 -22.56
N GLN A 621 -17.63 7.67 -22.18
CA GLN A 621 -18.94 7.23 -22.66
C GLN A 621 -20.03 8.28 -22.40
N ALA A 622 -20.08 8.83 -21.17
CA ALA A 622 -21.02 9.90 -20.82
C ALA A 622 -20.83 11.17 -21.68
N LEU A 623 -19.58 11.54 -21.98
CA LEU A 623 -19.28 12.70 -22.84
C LEU A 623 -19.64 12.45 -24.31
N LEU A 624 -19.56 11.21 -24.79
CA LEU A 624 -19.90 10.80 -26.15
C LEU A 624 -21.41 10.83 -26.44
N GLU A 625 -22.27 10.80 -25.43
CA GLU A 625 -23.72 11.00 -25.58
C GLU A 625 -24.08 12.42 -26.00
N GLY A 626 -23.17 13.36 -25.74
CA GLY A 626 -23.37 14.77 -26.05
C GLY A 626 -23.45 15.03 -27.56
N GLN A 627 -24.30 16.02 -27.94
CA GLN A 627 -24.36 16.51 -29.30
C GLN A 627 -23.67 17.87 -29.41
N THR A 628 -23.18 18.18 -30.59
CA THR A 628 -22.60 19.47 -30.94
C THR A 628 -22.96 19.85 -32.37
N ASP A 629 -23.21 21.13 -32.60
CA ASP A 629 -23.45 21.67 -33.93
C ASP A 629 -22.15 21.92 -34.72
N TYR A 630 -20.99 21.75 -34.01
CA TYR A 630 -19.69 22.04 -34.59
C TYR A 630 -19.05 20.78 -35.21
N SER A 631 -18.38 20.98 -36.33
CA SER A 631 -17.49 20.02 -36.97
C SER A 631 -16.16 20.65 -37.36
N ILE A 632 -15.13 19.87 -37.54
CA ILE A 632 -13.79 20.32 -37.95
C ILE A 632 -13.37 19.49 -39.15
N LYS A 633 -13.08 20.12 -40.27
CA LYS A 633 -12.43 19.50 -41.43
C LYS A 633 -10.94 19.71 -41.36
N LEU A 634 -10.18 18.63 -41.54
CA LEU A 634 -8.73 18.64 -41.50
C LEU A 634 -8.13 18.05 -42.77
N SER A 635 -6.99 18.60 -43.19
CA SER A 635 -6.11 18.05 -44.19
C SER A 635 -4.67 18.24 -43.76
N ALA A 636 -3.86 17.19 -43.90
CA ALA A 636 -2.44 17.20 -43.55
C ALA A 636 -1.67 16.40 -44.61
N LYS A 637 -0.83 17.06 -45.41
CA LYS A 637 -0.15 16.45 -46.57
C LYS A 637 1.33 16.70 -46.52
N VAL A 638 2.12 15.67 -46.87
CA VAL A 638 3.55 15.80 -47.13
C VAL A 638 3.74 16.44 -48.47
N LEU A 639 4.40 17.60 -48.50
CA LEU A 639 4.79 18.29 -49.74
C LEU A 639 6.19 17.88 -50.20
N ASP A 640 7.10 17.67 -49.23
CA ASP A 640 8.47 17.18 -49.47
C ASP A 640 8.78 16.13 -48.37
N PRO A 641 9.14 14.90 -48.74
CA PRO A 641 9.49 13.84 -47.78
C PRO A 641 10.57 14.24 -46.75
N ARG A 642 11.44 15.20 -47.11
CA ARG A 642 12.49 15.74 -46.21
C ARG A 642 11.93 16.58 -45.05
N GLY A 643 10.58 16.81 -44.98
CA GLY A 643 9.95 17.39 -43.83
C GLY A 643 9.09 18.63 -44.08
N LEU A 644 8.78 18.99 -45.33
CA LEU A 644 7.84 20.07 -45.60
C LEU A 644 6.41 19.49 -45.67
N ILE A 645 5.50 19.99 -44.83
CA ILE A 645 4.11 19.52 -44.78
C ILE A 645 3.13 20.72 -44.89
N GLN A 646 1.98 20.49 -45.52
CA GLN A 646 0.88 21.43 -45.59
C GLN A 646 -0.24 20.98 -44.64
N LEU A 647 -0.73 21.90 -43.81
CA LEU A 647 -1.81 21.69 -42.89
C LEU A 647 -3.00 22.64 -43.15
N GLU A 648 -4.18 22.08 -43.12
CA GLU A 648 -5.42 22.86 -43.22
C GLU A 648 -6.42 22.42 -42.20
N ALA A 649 -7.09 23.38 -41.56
CA ALA A 649 -8.16 23.15 -40.60
C ALA A 649 -9.28 24.18 -40.83
N GLU A 650 -10.53 23.72 -40.87
CA GLU A 650 -11.71 24.57 -41.00
C GLU A 650 -12.79 24.10 -40.05
N ALA A 651 -13.19 24.97 -39.13
CA ALA A 651 -14.35 24.75 -38.27
C ALA A 651 -15.65 25.11 -38.97
N GLN A 652 -16.68 24.30 -38.77
CA GLN A 652 -18.02 24.46 -39.38
C GLN A 652 -19.09 24.31 -38.30
N GLY A 653 -20.33 24.68 -38.60
CA GLY A 653 -21.51 24.56 -37.73
C GLY A 653 -21.99 25.85 -37.09
N ALA A 654 -21.32 26.99 -37.37
CA ALA A 654 -21.81 28.32 -37.01
C ALA A 654 -21.65 29.26 -38.19
N GLU A 655 -22.63 30.13 -38.41
CA GLU A 655 -22.54 31.18 -39.42
C GLU A 655 -21.46 32.20 -39.04
N ARG A 656 -21.35 32.51 -37.75
CA ARG A 656 -20.28 33.30 -37.13
C ARG A 656 -19.87 32.68 -35.77
N PHE A 657 -18.60 32.34 -35.60
CA PHE A 657 -18.08 31.86 -34.32
C PHE A 657 -18.02 33.02 -33.30
N PRO A 658 -18.45 32.74 -32.05
CA PRO A 658 -18.30 33.69 -30.95
C PRO A 658 -16.84 34.06 -30.68
N PRO A 659 -16.53 35.30 -30.25
CA PRO A 659 -15.16 35.76 -30.01
C PRO A 659 -14.37 34.94 -28.96
N GLN A 660 -15.07 34.29 -28.04
CA GLN A 660 -14.45 33.44 -27.01
C GLN A 660 -14.12 32.04 -27.50
N VAL A 661 -14.64 31.59 -28.65
CA VAL A 661 -14.28 30.28 -29.25
C VAL A 661 -13.00 30.43 -30.05
N ARG A 662 -12.07 29.50 -29.84
CA ARG A 662 -10.77 29.43 -30.49
C ARG A 662 -10.62 28.11 -31.21
N LEU A 663 -9.89 28.13 -32.32
CA LEU A 663 -9.41 26.94 -32.99
C LEU A 663 -7.96 26.68 -32.56
N HIS A 664 -7.75 25.63 -31.80
CA HIS A 664 -6.42 25.16 -31.39
C HIS A 664 -5.95 24.07 -32.32
N LEU A 665 -4.63 23.98 -32.50
CA LEU A 665 -3.97 23.08 -33.40
C LEU A 665 -2.77 22.42 -32.70
N ALA A 666 -2.53 21.13 -32.98
CA ALA A 666 -1.35 20.44 -32.52
C ALA A 666 -0.85 19.43 -33.58
N LEU A 667 0.44 19.29 -33.70
CA LEU A 667 1.09 18.16 -34.35
C LEU A 667 1.65 17.23 -33.27
N ALA A 668 1.10 16.02 -33.21
CA ALA A 668 1.51 15.01 -32.26
C ALA A 668 2.23 13.85 -32.99
N GLU A 669 3.29 13.34 -32.40
CA GLU A 669 3.98 12.14 -32.87
C GLU A 669 3.26 10.90 -32.36
N LYS A 670 2.88 10.02 -33.29
CA LYS A 670 1.97 8.90 -33.00
C LYS A 670 2.57 7.87 -32.05
N ARG A 671 3.87 7.56 -32.19
CA ARG A 671 4.54 6.49 -31.46
C ARG A 671 6.05 6.77 -31.37
N ILE A 672 6.55 6.88 -30.17
CA ILE A 672 7.97 7.12 -29.89
C ILE A 672 8.47 5.98 -29.00
N PRO A 673 9.25 5.03 -29.52
CA PRO A 673 9.89 4.01 -28.72
C PRO A 673 11.07 4.64 -27.96
N MET A 674 10.89 4.83 -26.65
CA MET A 674 11.88 5.38 -25.73
C MET A 674 11.60 4.83 -24.32
N PRO A 675 12.28 3.77 -23.88
CA PRO A 675 12.16 3.32 -22.50
C PRO A 675 12.57 4.44 -21.53
N ALA A 676 11.60 4.96 -20.80
CA ALA A 676 11.78 6.08 -19.86
C ALA A 676 12.10 5.59 -18.45
N ARG A 677 12.64 6.48 -17.59
CA ARG A 677 13.01 6.14 -16.22
C ARG A 677 11.81 5.76 -15.34
N ASN A 678 10.60 6.21 -15.66
CA ASN A 678 9.37 5.78 -15.00
C ASN A 678 8.87 4.39 -15.51
N GLY A 679 9.56 3.76 -16.45
CA GLY A 679 9.23 2.45 -17.01
C GLY A 679 8.28 2.47 -18.21
N ILE A 680 7.73 3.61 -18.61
CA ILE A 680 6.94 3.73 -19.86
C ILE A 680 7.88 3.51 -21.04
N ARG A 681 7.54 2.55 -21.92
CA ARG A 681 8.36 2.16 -23.06
C ARG A 681 8.01 2.88 -24.35
N LEU A 682 6.72 3.11 -24.57
CA LEU A 682 6.19 3.77 -25.74
C LEU A 682 5.40 5.01 -25.33
N HIS A 683 5.78 6.12 -25.93
CA HIS A 683 5.07 7.38 -25.76
C HIS A 683 4.23 7.65 -27.01
N GLU A 684 2.93 7.78 -26.83
CA GLU A 684 1.98 7.92 -27.93
C GLU A 684 1.35 9.30 -27.95
N MET A 685 1.08 9.79 -29.16
CA MET A 685 0.38 11.09 -29.36
C MET A 685 1.06 12.24 -28.61
N VAL A 686 2.40 12.24 -28.61
CA VAL A 686 3.23 13.27 -27.96
C VAL A 686 3.20 14.54 -28.77
N VAL A 687 2.72 15.64 -28.21
CA VAL A 687 2.70 16.94 -28.88
C VAL A 687 4.12 17.44 -29.10
N ARG A 688 4.44 17.75 -30.36
CA ARG A 688 5.77 18.25 -30.76
C ARG A 688 5.77 19.73 -31.07
N LEU A 689 4.65 20.26 -31.58
CA LEU A 689 4.44 21.68 -31.80
C LEU A 689 2.94 22.00 -31.94
N CYS A 690 2.61 23.28 -31.73
CA CYS A 690 1.28 23.84 -31.97
C CYS A 690 1.37 24.83 -33.14
N PRO A 691 0.93 24.45 -34.36
CA PRO A 691 0.87 25.39 -35.49
C PRO A 691 -0.02 26.59 -35.20
N GLY A 692 0.46 27.79 -35.46
CA GLY A 692 -0.24 29.01 -35.11
C GLY A 692 0.06 29.48 -33.67
N GLU A 693 -0.98 29.95 -32.97
CA GLU A 693 -0.85 30.45 -31.61
C GLU A 693 -1.30 29.39 -30.59
N ILE A 694 -0.51 29.15 -29.54
CA ILE A 694 -0.87 28.23 -28.44
C ILE A 694 -2.17 28.66 -27.72
N ALA A 695 -2.47 29.98 -27.72
CA ALA A 695 -3.72 30.55 -27.21
C ALA A 695 -4.94 30.25 -28.08
N GLY A 696 -4.74 29.62 -29.23
CA GLY A 696 -5.75 29.33 -30.25
C GLY A 696 -6.09 30.50 -31.15
N LEU A 697 -6.34 30.17 -32.40
CA LEU A 697 -6.70 31.16 -33.45
C LEU A 697 -8.06 31.83 -33.15
N LYS A 698 -8.11 33.11 -33.34
CA LYS A 698 -9.34 33.94 -33.20
C LYS A 698 -10.21 33.85 -34.46
N PRO A 699 -11.54 33.99 -34.36
CA PRO A 699 -12.39 34.11 -35.53
C PRO A 699 -12.05 35.37 -36.35
N GLU A 700 -11.68 35.16 -37.62
CA GLU A 700 -11.50 36.24 -38.59
C GLU A 700 -12.75 36.35 -39.49
N GLY A 701 -13.38 37.50 -39.52
CA GLY A 701 -14.66 37.67 -40.21
C GLY A 701 -15.77 36.74 -39.72
N GLY A 702 -15.63 36.19 -38.47
CA GLY A 702 -16.53 35.22 -37.88
C GLY A 702 -16.22 33.76 -38.28
N LYS A 703 -15.15 33.50 -39.00
CA LYS A 703 -14.71 32.14 -39.42
C LYS A 703 -13.47 31.71 -38.67
N LEU A 704 -13.35 30.41 -38.46
CA LEU A 704 -12.19 29.78 -37.84
C LEU A 704 -11.54 28.83 -38.89
N LYS A 705 -10.44 29.29 -39.48
CA LYS A 705 -9.70 28.56 -40.51
C LYS A 705 -8.18 28.69 -40.27
N PHE A 706 -7.46 27.69 -40.69
CA PHE A 706 -6.00 27.68 -40.74
C PHE A 706 -5.55 27.03 -42.06
N SER A 707 -4.56 27.60 -42.69
CA SER A 707 -3.81 27.00 -43.82
C SER A 707 -2.36 27.45 -43.73
N GLY A 708 -1.44 26.52 -43.58
CA GLY A 708 -0.02 26.83 -43.43
C GLY A 708 0.91 25.66 -43.66
N GLY A 709 2.09 25.99 -44.13
CA GLY A 709 3.21 25.03 -44.23
C GLY A 709 4.00 24.90 -42.94
N VAL A 710 4.47 23.70 -42.62
CA VAL A 710 5.36 23.44 -41.47
C VAL A 710 6.64 22.78 -42.00
N ASP A 711 7.77 23.36 -41.59
CA ASP A 711 9.10 22.77 -41.81
C ASP A 711 9.50 21.92 -40.60
N LEU A 712 9.32 20.60 -40.71
CA LEU A 712 9.66 19.65 -39.64
C LEU A 712 11.19 19.56 -39.47
N LYS A 713 12.02 19.79 -40.48
CA LYS A 713 13.47 19.82 -40.31
C LYS A 713 13.89 20.98 -39.42
N GLY A 714 13.39 22.17 -39.69
CA GLY A 714 13.62 23.33 -38.83
C GLY A 714 13.06 23.13 -37.41
N GLN A 715 11.93 22.39 -37.28
CA GLN A 715 11.35 22.07 -35.98
C GLN A 715 12.22 21.09 -35.20
N ARG A 716 12.74 20.04 -35.82
CA ARG A 716 13.72 19.10 -35.20
C ARG A 716 14.91 19.85 -34.62
N GLN A 717 15.50 20.78 -35.41
CA GLN A 717 16.63 21.59 -34.94
C GLN A 717 16.26 22.49 -33.75
N ARG A 718 15.08 23.09 -33.77
CA ARG A 718 14.60 23.92 -32.61
C ARG A 718 14.45 23.10 -31.38
N VAL A 719 13.84 21.90 -31.46
CA VAL A 719 13.66 21.01 -30.31
C VAL A 719 15.02 20.51 -29.81
N ALA A 720 15.95 20.12 -30.73
CA ALA A 720 17.30 19.71 -30.35
C ALA A 720 18.02 20.82 -29.56
N THR A 721 18.03 22.06 -30.07
CA THR A 721 18.64 23.21 -29.39
C THR A 721 18.00 23.50 -28.04
N TYR A 722 16.67 23.34 -27.94
CA TYR A 722 15.94 23.49 -26.67
C TYR A 722 16.35 22.40 -25.66
N LEU A 723 16.47 21.16 -26.08
CA LEU A 723 16.86 20.07 -25.20
C LEU A 723 18.33 20.20 -24.75
N ASP A 724 19.25 20.68 -25.63
CA ASP A 724 20.64 21.01 -25.26
C ASP A 724 20.69 22.12 -24.20
N PHE A 725 19.81 23.12 -24.30
CA PHE A 725 19.67 24.15 -23.30
C PHE A 725 19.19 23.56 -21.97
N ILE A 726 18.18 22.67 -21.95
CA ILE A 726 17.68 22.05 -20.72
C ILE A 726 18.76 21.19 -20.07
N GLU A 727 19.50 20.36 -20.81
CA GLU A 727 20.63 19.58 -20.28
C GLU A 727 21.66 20.47 -19.59
N LYS A 728 21.98 21.61 -20.19
CA LYS A 728 22.92 22.56 -19.62
C LYS A 728 22.39 23.22 -18.34
N GLU A 729 21.11 23.61 -18.31
CA GLU A 729 20.50 24.26 -17.14
C GLU A 729 20.30 23.28 -15.98
N THR A 730 19.92 22.03 -16.28
CA THR A 730 19.65 21.00 -15.24
C THR A 730 20.91 20.21 -14.87
N MET A 731 21.98 20.29 -15.66
CA MET A 731 23.19 19.45 -15.58
C MET A 731 22.87 17.94 -15.67
N GLU A 732 21.75 17.59 -16.30
CA GLU A 732 21.34 16.21 -16.58
C GLU A 732 21.41 15.95 -18.08
N MET A 733 22.15 14.89 -18.48
CA MET A 733 22.20 14.45 -19.86
C MET A 733 21.03 13.49 -20.14
N PHE A 734 20.38 13.66 -21.28
CA PHE A 734 19.35 12.74 -21.74
C PHE A 734 20.00 11.50 -22.38
N ASP A 735 19.51 10.31 -21.98
CA ASP A 735 19.96 9.05 -22.58
C ASP A 735 19.61 8.96 -24.07
N ALA A 736 18.54 9.62 -24.50
CA ALA A 736 18.09 9.76 -25.88
C ALA A 736 17.31 11.07 -26.09
N LYS A 737 17.44 11.66 -27.27
CA LYS A 737 16.63 12.79 -27.74
C LYS A 737 15.82 12.34 -28.95
N PRO A 738 14.62 11.75 -28.77
CA PRO A 738 13.81 11.25 -29.87
C PRO A 738 13.12 12.41 -30.61
N ILE A 739 13.73 12.90 -31.66
CA ILE A 739 13.27 14.05 -32.44
C ILE A 739 12.95 13.69 -33.91
N ASP A 740 12.68 12.41 -34.19
CA ASP A 740 12.52 11.95 -35.59
C ASP A 740 11.31 12.54 -36.30
N MET A 741 10.20 12.71 -35.59
CA MET A 741 8.96 13.33 -36.09
C MET A 741 8.52 12.78 -37.47
N THR A 742 8.59 11.46 -37.65
CA THR A 742 8.22 10.81 -38.90
C THR A 742 6.77 10.37 -38.97
N ARG A 743 6.17 10.02 -37.86
CA ARG A 743 4.79 9.50 -37.75
C ARG A 743 3.89 10.53 -37.11
N MET A 744 3.55 11.60 -37.82
CA MET A 744 2.80 12.74 -37.28
C MET A 744 1.31 12.59 -37.49
N VAL A 745 0.54 13.13 -36.53
CA VAL A 745 -0.91 13.26 -36.55
C VAL A 745 -1.25 14.72 -36.32
N PHE A 746 -2.06 15.29 -37.21
CA PHE A 746 -2.58 16.64 -37.05
C PHE A 746 -3.90 16.61 -36.29
N VAL A 747 -3.97 17.38 -35.22
CA VAL A 747 -5.10 17.48 -34.30
C VAL A 747 -5.57 18.91 -34.25
N ALA A 748 -6.89 19.11 -34.28
CA ALA A 748 -7.50 20.41 -34.03
C ALA A 748 -8.73 20.29 -33.10
N TRP A 749 -8.95 21.33 -32.31
CA TRP A 749 -10.14 21.39 -31.47
C TRP A 749 -10.68 22.81 -31.29
N LEU A 750 -11.97 22.89 -31.05
CA LEU A 750 -12.66 24.13 -30.69
C LEU A 750 -12.79 24.23 -29.18
N GLN A 751 -12.25 25.30 -28.61
CA GLN A 751 -12.26 25.54 -27.17
C GLN A 751 -12.83 26.91 -26.84
N ARG A 752 -13.64 26.99 -25.81
CA ARG A 752 -14.06 28.26 -25.20
C ARG A 752 -12.98 28.72 -24.21
N ASN A 753 -12.33 29.82 -24.51
CA ASN A 753 -11.25 30.34 -23.66
C ASN A 753 -11.73 30.91 -22.30
N ASP A 754 -13.02 31.26 -22.20
CA ASP A 754 -13.63 31.76 -20.97
C ASP A 754 -13.93 30.66 -19.96
N THR A 755 -14.27 29.46 -20.42
CA THR A 755 -14.65 28.32 -19.57
C THR A 755 -13.66 27.16 -19.63
N GLY A 756 -12.75 27.14 -20.61
CA GLY A 756 -11.88 26.00 -20.91
C GLY A 756 -12.58 24.82 -21.59
N GLU A 757 -13.90 24.87 -21.80
CA GLU A 757 -14.67 23.78 -22.39
C GLU A 757 -14.28 23.53 -23.85
N ILE A 758 -14.00 22.26 -24.20
CA ILE A 758 -13.76 21.81 -25.57
C ILE A 758 -15.07 21.36 -26.18
N LEU A 759 -15.44 21.98 -27.29
CA LEU A 759 -16.74 21.82 -27.96
C LEU A 759 -16.73 20.69 -28.98
N GLN A 760 -15.61 20.51 -29.70
CA GLN A 760 -15.40 19.49 -30.70
C GLN A 760 -13.90 19.29 -30.93
N ALA A 761 -13.49 18.09 -31.33
CA ALA A 761 -12.12 17.77 -31.74
C ALA A 761 -12.11 16.90 -33.00
N ALA A 762 -10.97 16.93 -33.72
CA ALA A 762 -10.73 16.07 -34.86
C ALA A 762 -9.23 15.77 -34.99
N ALA A 763 -8.90 14.62 -35.58
CA ALA A 763 -7.52 14.22 -35.83
C ALA A 763 -7.40 13.48 -37.17
N VAL A 764 -6.33 13.78 -37.93
CA VAL A 764 -5.98 13.05 -39.17
C VAL A 764 -4.48 12.73 -39.19
N PRO A 765 -4.08 11.56 -39.68
CA PRO A 765 -2.67 11.30 -39.95
C PRO A 765 -2.19 12.15 -41.13
N LEU A 766 -0.87 12.33 -41.25
CA LEU A 766 -0.29 12.88 -42.46
C LEU A 766 -0.53 11.93 -43.66
N GLU A 767 -0.93 12.51 -44.78
CA GLU A 767 -1.00 11.84 -46.07
C GLU A 767 0.40 11.93 -46.75
N GLY A 768 1.00 10.79 -47.03
CA GLY A 768 2.37 10.65 -47.54
C GLY A 768 3.38 10.30 -46.45
N ASP A 769 4.54 9.81 -46.89
CA ASP A 769 5.62 9.37 -46.05
C ASP A 769 6.67 10.45 -45.83
N LEU A 770 7.25 10.51 -44.67
CA LEU A 770 8.42 11.33 -44.36
C LEU A 770 9.65 10.45 -44.29
N ASP A 771 10.75 10.93 -44.85
CA ASP A 771 12.05 10.26 -44.74
C ASP A 771 12.50 10.27 -43.26
N ALA A 772 13.17 9.19 -42.86
CA ALA A 772 13.90 9.19 -41.61
C ALA A 772 15.00 10.27 -41.65
N PRO A 773 15.25 11.01 -40.55
CA PRO A 773 16.32 12.00 -40.53
C PRO A 773 17.66 11.31 -40.84
N GLY A 774 18.42 11.88 -41.76
CA GLY A 774 19.79 11.42 -42.03
C GLY A 774 20.72 11.73 -40.85
N GLU A 775 21.85 11.02 -40.74
CA GLU A 775 22.85 11.26 -39.66
C GLU A 775 23.35 12.71 -39.61
N SER A 776 23.26 13.45 -40.74
CA SER A 776 23.61 14.87 -40.85
C SER A 776 22.55 15.81 -40.24
N ASP A 777 21.34 15.35 -40.04
CA ASP A 777 20.23 16.18 -39.56
C ASP A 777 20.12 16.20 -38.01
N ASN A 778 20.88 15.34 -37.35
CA ASN A 778 20.94 15.20 -35.87
C ASN A 778 22.21 15.85 -35.23
N LYS A 779 23.01 16.61 -36.02
CA LYS A 779 24.21 17.31 -35.55
C LYS A 779 23.97 18.80 -35.38
#